data_c30073129a1e285cade247ff80b9d8f5
#
_entry.id   c30073129a1e285cade247ff80b9d8f5
#
_cell.length_a   1.000
_cell.length_b   1.000
_cell.length_c   1.000
_cell.angle_alpha   90.00
_cell.angle_beta   90.00
_cell.angle_gamma   90.00
#
_symmetry.space_group_name_H-M   'P 1'
#
loop_
_entity.id
_entity.type
_entity.pdbx_description
1 polymer ?
#
loop_
_entity_poly.entity_id
_entity_poly.type
_entity_poly.pdbx_seq_one_letter_code
_entity_poly.pdbx_strand_id
1 'polypeptide(L)'
;MRLCLQALPRVRRVAIAAACALAFQAVAVAAADEAPNHEVKAPHYGDTLFHFFQDHHFTAITNLMVSQKFERIAPHDDEAEVLRGGMLLSYGLHREAGAIFAQLIEKGASPKVRDRAWFYLAKIRYQRGVLPDAEDALAHVEHNLPPALEEERVLLQANLQMARADYSGAAGTLAGVSAKTPGARYVRFNLGIALIRAGDTAQGTAVLDQLGRAPAEDEEYRSLRDRANVALGFAALTNEQPREARTYLERVRLKSVQSSKALLGFGWAADAMKEPQLALVPWLELAQRDVSDSAALEAKIAVPYAYAKLEAYGQSLERYNDAIAAFERESTGLDESIAAVRSGRLVDALIERNRGDEMGWFQRLDDLPELPHAGHLAPVLAQHEFQEAFKNYRDLLFLTQNLEEWHEKLGVFDDMLTTRRKAYADRLPQVRVRAGAIGLDAMRQRRDKVAAEVAAGEAQADGVAFANDRQLELLAVVKSAQATIAKAAPSPEIEQARARLRLASGVLTWQLADDYSGRAWAAKKELASIDTQVEQAQARDAALAQAQRDEPARFDAFGQRIKALDPLLQTMLPKVAALRKEQQAVVQEIAVAELTRQKERLAIYATQARFAVAQLYDRANIKKDADHAQQ
;
A
#
# COMPACT_ATOMS: atom_id res chain seq x y z
N MET A 1 -28.30 10.63 35.09
CA MET A 1 -28.08 9.19 35.23
C MET A 1 -27.09 8.77 34.16
N ARG A 2 -25.86 8.57 34.59
CA ARG A 2 -24.74 8.01 33.79
C ARG A 2 -24.88 6.49 33.74
N LEU A 3 -24.25 5.88 32.74
CA LEU A 3 -23.98 4.46 32.49
C LEU A 3 -24.88 3.78 31.45
N CYS A 4 -24.33 3.63 30.26
CA CYS A 4 -24.16 2.39 29.47
C CYS A 4 -23.81 2.73 28.02
N LEU A 5 -22.56 3.08 27.80
CA LEU A 5 -21.92 3.12 26.47
C LEU A 5 -20.54 2.50 26.60
N GLN A 6 -20.49 1.19 26.72
CA GLN A 6 -19.28 0.42 26.43
C GLN A 6 -19.70 -0.95 25.91
N ALA A 7 -19.08 -1.33 24.81
CA ALA A 7 -19.11 -2.62 24.12
C ALA A 7 -19.91 -2.66 22.80
N LEU A 8 -19.29 -2.13 21.76
CA LEU A 8 -19.49 -2.64 20.40
C LEU A 8 -18.12 -3.05 19.83
N PRO A 9 -17.99 -4.28 19.35
CA PRO A 9 -16.69 -4.82 18.97
C PRO A 9 -16.16 -4.24 17.65
N ARG A 10 -14.85 -4.10 17.58
CA ARG A 10 -14.00 -3.58 16.48
C ARG A 10 -14.03 -4.37 15.17
N VAL A 11 -15.10 -5.07 14.83
CA VAL A 11 -15.16 -6.00 13.69
C VAL A 11 -15.76 -5.39 12.41
N ARG A 12 -16.25 -4.13 12.43
CA ARG A 12 -16.97 -3.54 11.28
C ARG A 12 -16.15 -2.64 10.34
N ARG A 13 -14.82 -2.69 10.36
CA ARG A 13 -13.98 -1.82 9.49
C ARG A 13 -13.40 -2.51 8.25
N VAL A 14 -13.85 -3.69 7.84
CA VAL A 14 -13.14 -4.55 6.88
C VAL A 14 -13.78 -4.66 5.48
N ALA A 15 -15.01 -4.22 5.25
CA ALA A 15 -15.79 -4.78 4.14
C ALA A 15 -15.89 -3.97 2.82
N ILE A 16 -15.40 -2.72 2.71
CA ILE A 16 -15.52 -1.94 1.45
C ILE A 16 -14.16 -1.59 0.82
N ALA A 17 -13.06 -1.79 1.52
CA ALA A 17 -11.71 -1.70 0.96
C ALA A 17 -11.32 -2.90 0.07
N ALA A 18 -12.19 -3.89 -0.04
CA ALA A 18 -11.84 -5.17 -0.63
C ALA A 18 -11.61 -5.14 -2.16
N ALA A 19 -12.23 -4.24 -2.91
CA ALA A 19 -12.04 -4.22 -4.38
C ALA A 19 -10.74 -3.52 -4.82
N CYS A 20 -10.25 -2.52 -4.05
CA CYS A 20 -8.95 -1.88 -4.34
C CYS A 20 -7.84 -2.39 -3.42
N ALA A 21 -8.14 -2.83 -2.19
CA ALA A 21 -7.17 -3.45 -1.29
C ALA A 21 -6.83 -4.90 -1.67
N LEU A 22 -7.68 -5.63 -2.39
CA LEU A 22 -7.36 -6.95 -2.95
C LEU A 22 -6.20 -6.89 -3.95
N ALA A 23 -6.04 -5.79 -4.71
CA ALA A 23 -4.88 -5.63 -5.58
C ALA A 23 -3.57 -5.44 -4.78
N PHE A 24 -3.66 -4.88 -3.56
CA PHE A 24 -2.48 -4.63 -2.71
C PHE A 24 -2.22 -5.77 -1.72
N GLN A 25 -3.27 -6.39 -1.18
CA GLN A 25 -3.11 -7.62 -0.40
C GLN A 25 -2.56 -8.77 -1.23
N ALA A 26 -2.85 -8.82 -2.54
CA ALA A 26 -2.26 -9.81 -3.44
C ALA A 26 -0.74 -9.63 -3.61
N VAL A 27 -0.20 -8.39 -3.58
CA VAL A 27 1.25 -8.17 -3.56
C VAL A 27 1.85 -8.59 -2.20
N ALA A 28 1.14 -8.33 -1.10
CA ALA A 28 1.58 -8.74 0.23
C ALA A 28 1.39 -10.25 0.48
N VAL A 29 0.27 -10.83 0.02
CA VAL A 29 -0.01 -12.27 0.13
C VAL A 29 0.85 -13.07 -0.85
N ALA A 30 1.14 -12.56 -2.06
CA ALA A 30 2.09 -13.21 -2.97
C ALA A 30 3.53 -13.23 -2.42
N ALA A 31 3.89 -12.27 -1.54
CA ALA A 31 5.14 -12.33 -0.77
C ALA A 31 5.05 -13.27 0.45
N ALA A 32 3.84 -13.56 0.94
CA ALA A 32 3.63 -14.38 2.15
C ALA A 32 3.36 -15.87 1.87
N ASP A 33 2.94 -16.23 0.65
CA ASP A 33 2.55 -17.62 0.31
C ASP A 33 3.69 -18.46 -0.33
N GLU A 34 4.85 -17.90 -0.58
CA GLU A 34 6.02 -18.65 -1.00
C GLU A 34 6.88 -19.03 0.21
N ALA A 35 6.71 -20.27 0.66
CA ALA A 35 7.62 -21.12 1.46
C ALA A 35 8.53 -20.49 2.54
N PRO A 36 8.78 -21.17 3.65
CA PRO A 36 9.22 -20.61 4.95
C PRO A 36 10.70 -20.24 5.05
N ASN A 37 11.32 -19.66 4.03
CA ASN A 37 12.74 -19.29 4.06
C ASN A 37 13.11 -18.00 3.30
N HIS A 38 12.24 -17.00 3.23
CA HIS A 38 12.67 -15.68 2.76
C HIS A 38 13.24 -14.84 3.92
N GLU A 39 14.48 -15.19 4.28
CA GLU A 39 15.28 -14.36 5.17
C GLU A 39 15.61 -13.04 4.44
N VAL A 40 15.12 -11.93 4.98
CA VAL A 40 15.46 -10.59 4.47
C VAL A 40 16.92 -10.31 4.80
N LYS A 41 17.79 -10.47 3.82
CA LYS A 41 19.26 -10.35 3.99
C LYS A 41 19.73 -8.90 4.04
N ALA A 42 18.97 -7.98 3.42
CA ALA A 42 19.30 -6.55 3.41
C ALA A 42 18.46 -5.79 4.45
N PRO A 43 19.07 -5.25 5.53
CA PRO A 43 18.31 -4.52 6.57
C PRO A 43 17.50 -3.34 6.01
N HIS A 44 18.04 -2.61 5.03
CA HIS A 44 17.32 -1.49 4.41
C HIS A 44 16.13 -1.90 3.57
N TYR A 45 16.14 -3.11 2.99
CA TYR A 45 14.95 -3.68 2.37
C TYR A 45 13.93 -4.11 3.43
N GLY A 46 14.41 -4.62 4.58
CA GLY A 46 13.57 -4.90 5.75
C GLY A 46 12.84 -3.67 6.27
N ASP A 47 13.52 -2.52 6.37
CA ASP A 47 12.91 -1.24 6.76
C ASP A 47 11.80 -0.83 5.78
N THR A 48 12.02 -1.02 4.48
CA THR A 48 11.01 -0.76 3.45
C THR A 48 9.78 -1.64 3.64
N LEU A 49 9.97 -2.95 3.84
CA LEU A 49 8.87 -3.90 4.08
C LEU A 49 8.13 -3.59 5.38
N PHE A 50 8.84 -3.20 6.43
CA PHE A 50 8.24 -2.81 7.70
C PHE A 50 7.24 -1.65 7.53
N HIS A 51 7.65 -0.57 6.84
CA HIS A 51 6.77 0.55 6.55
C HIS A 51 5.64 0.15 5.59
N PHE A 52 5.92 -0.68 4.60
CA PHE A 52 4.92 -1.16 3.66
C PHE A 52 3.79 -1.94 4.35
N PHE A 53 4.12 -2.87 5.25
CA PHE A 53 3.11 -3.66 5.99
C PHE A 53 2.39 -2.88 7.11
N GLN A 54 2.87 -1.68 7.44
CA GLN A 54 2.20 -0.74 8.33
C GLN A 54 1.32 0.28 7.58
N ASP A 55 1.11 0.07 6.29
CA ASP A 55 0.37 0.98 5.41
C ASP A 55 1.01 2.37 5.25
N HIS A 56 2.28 2.55 5.68
CA HIS A 56 3.05 3.78 5.47
C HIS A 56 3.72 3.77 4.09
N HIS A 57 2.92 3.72 3.03
CA HIS A 57 3.40 3.45 1.68
C HIS A 57 4.30 4.54 1.11
N PHE A 58 4.04 5.82 1.42
CA PHE A 58 4.91 6.91 0.98
C PHE A 58 6.30 6.82 1.62
N THR A 59 6.36 6.52 2.92
CA THR A 59 7.61 6.28 3.62
C THR A 59 8.33 5.04 3.08
N ALA A 60 7.59 3.95 2.81
CA ALA A 60 8.14 2.73 2.23
C ALA A 60 8.79 2.98 0.87
N ILE A 61 8.11 3.66 -0.06
CA ILE A 61 8.64 3.93 -1.39
C ILE A 61 9.84 4.88 -1.36
N THR A 62 9.82 5.91 -0.51
CA THR A 62 10.95 6.84 -0.38
C THR A 62 12.16 6.17 0.23
N ASN A 63 12.00 5.34 1.27
CA ASN A 63 13.07 4.53 1.85
C ASN A 63 13.66 3.55 0.83
N LEU A 64 12.80 2.91 0.04
CA LEU A 64 13.22 2.01 -1.02
C LEU A 64 14.07 2.74 -2.07
N MET A 65 13.59 3.86 -2.59
CA MET A 65 14.30 4.64 -3.60
C MET A 65 15.65 5.16 -3.09
N VAL A 66 15.74 5.58 -1.83
CA VAL A 66 17.00 5.99 -1.19
C VAL A 66 17.93 4.79 -1.07
N SER A 67 17.44 3.65 -0.62
CA SER A 67 18.24 2.43 -0.43
C SER A 67 18.76 1.87 -1.77
N GLN A 68 17.94 1.94 -2.82
CA GLN A 68 18.34 1.61 -4.19
C GLN A 68 19.46 2.53 -4.70
N LYS A 69 19.33 3.84 -4.48
CA LYS A 69 20.34 4.82 -4.90
C LYS A 69 21.71 4.58 -4.26
N PHE A 70 21.74 4.02 -3.06
CA PHE A 70 22.99 3.71 -2.34
C PHE A 70 23.38 2.23 -2.41
N GLU A 71 22.75 1.45 -3.30
CA GLU A 71 23.05 0.02 -3.55
C GLU A 71 23.01 -0.84 -2.26
N ARG A 72 21.98 -0.61 -1.40
CA ARG A 72 21.86 -1.23 -0.07
C ARG A 72 20.82 -2.33 0.03
N ILE A 73 20.26 -2.76 -1.10
CA ILE A 73 19.13 -3.72 -1.14
C ILE A 73 19.51 -5.10 -1.67
N ALA A 74 20.70 -5.28 -2.22
CA ALA A 74 21.15 -6.58 -2.70
C ALA A 74 21.05 -7.66 -1.59
N PRO A 75 20.58 -8.88 -1.90
CA PRO A 75 20.29 -9.46 -3.21
C PRO A 75 18.82 -9.32 -3.68
N HIS A 76 18.02 -8.39 -3.11
CA HIS A 76 16.58 -8.27 -3.36
C HIS A 76 16.21 -7.25 -4.46
N ASP A 77 17.12 -6.99 -5.40
CA ASP A 77 16.98 -5.90 -6.38
C ASP A 77 15.71 -6.05 -7.23
N ASP A 78 15.44 -7.22 -7.76
CA ASP A 78 14.28 -7.46 -8.65
C ASP A 78 12.94 -7.42 -7.90
N GLU A 79 12.87 -8.04 -6.71
CA GLU A 79 11.69 -7.99 -5.85
C GLU A 79 11.39 -6.56 -5.39
N ALA A 80 12.44 -5.80 -5.09
CA ALA A 80 12.34 -4.40 -4.70
C ALA A 80 11.79 -3.52 -5.84
N GLU A 81 12.19 -3.77 -7.09
CA GLU A 81 11.64 -3.10 -8.27
C GLU A 81 10.16 -3.46 -8.49
N VAL A 82 9.79 -4.75 -8.35
CA VAL A 82 8.37 -5.15 -8.42
C VAL A 82 7.54 -4.45 -7.35
N LEU A 83 8.05 -4.39 -6.11
CA LEU A 83 7.38 -3.68 -5.01
C LEU A 83 7.25 -2.19 -5.30
N ARG A 84 8.30 -1.55 -5.80
CA ARG A 84 8.29 -0.13 -6.19
C ARG A 84 7.27 0.13 -7.29
N GLY A 85 7.28 -0.68 -8.34
CA GLY A 85 6.30 -0.59 -9.42
C GLY A 85 4.85 -0.77 -8.93
N GLY A 86 4.61 -1.72 -8.02
CA GLY A 86 3.31 -1.94 -7.40
C GLY A 86 2.84 -0.73 -6.57
N MET A 87 3.70 -0.15 -5.75
CA MET A 87 3.39 1.06 -4.98
C MET A 87 3.10 2.26 -5.90
N LEU A 88 3.92 2.48 -6.93
CA LEU A 88 3.69 3.55 -7.92
C LEU A 88 2.36 3.36 -8.66
N LEU A 89 2.01 2.11 -8.98
CA LEU A 89 0.71 1.80 -9.59
C LEU A 89 -0.45 2.14 -8.66
N SER A 90 -0.34 1.86 -7.36
CA SER A 90 -1.37 2.25 -6.38
C SER A 90 -1.51 3.77 -6.24
N TYR A 91 -0.45 4.52 -6.52
CA TYR A 91 -0.50 5.99 -6.62
C TYR A 91 -1.05 6.50 -7.96
N GLY A 92 -1.40 5.62 -8.89
CA GLY A 92 -1.85 5.99 -10.24
C GLY A 92 -0.72 6.48 -11.15
N LEU A 93 0.55 6.29 -10.77
CA LEU A 93 1.73 6.63 -11.57
C LEU A 93 1.99 5.54 -12.61
N HIS A 94 1.02 5.34 -13.50
CA HIS A 94 1.01 4.25 -14.47
C HIS A 94 2.21 4.27 -15.42
N ARG A 95 2.69 5.45 -15.79
CA ARG A 95 3.84 5.62 -16.70
C ARG A 95 5.13 5.14 -16.04
N GLU A 96 5.37 5.58 -14.81
CA GLU A 96 6.56 5.25 -14.04
C GLU A 96 6.58 3.76 -13.65
N ALA A 97 5.44 3.24 -13.18
CA ALA A 97 5.27 1.82 -12.90
C ALA A 97 5.49 0.98 -14.16
N GLY A 98 4.91 1.38 -15.29
CA GLY A 98 5.07 0.71 -16.58
C GLY A 98 6.53 0.67 -17.05
N ALA A 99 7.28 1.76 -16.86
CA ALA A 99 8.71 1.81 -17.19
C ALA A 99 9.53 0.82 -16.34
N ILE A 100 9.23 0.69 -15.05
CA ILE A 100 9.89 -0.28 -14.17
C ILE A 100 9.62 -1.71 -14.64
N PHE A 101 8.36 -2.04 -14.90
CA PHE A 101 7.99 -3.39 -15.33
C PHE A 101 8.60 -3.72 -16.71
N ALA A 102 8.61 -2.78 -17.65
CA ALA A 102 9.31 -2.95 -18.93
C ALA A 102 10.82 -3.22 -18.74
N GLN A 103 11.46 -2.47 -17.86
CA GLN A 103 12.89 -2.65 -17.56
C GLN A 103 13.18 -4.02 -16.91
N LEU A 104 12.33 -4.51 -16.02
CA LEU A 104 12.47 -5.86 -15.42
C LEU A 104 12.37 -6.96 -16.49
N ILE A 105 11.50 -6.77 -17.47
CA ILE A 105 11.35 -7.69 -18.62
C ILE A 105 12.60 -7.68 -19.48
N GLU A 106 13.09 -6.48 -19.87
CA GLU A 106 14.27 -6.33 -20.73
C GLU A 106 15.56 -6.86 -20.09
N LYS A 107 15.71 -6.68 -18.79
CA LYS A 107 16.89 -7.19 -18.04
C LYS A 107 16.94 -8.71 -17.92
N GLY A 108 15.89 -9.41 -18.30
CA GLY A 108 15.81 -10.86 -18.16
C GLY A 108 15.71 -11.32 -16.70
N ALA A 109 14.92 -10.62 -15.90
CA ALA A 109 14.61 -11.02 -14.53
C ALA A 109 14.11 -12.47 -14.44
N SER A 110 14.09 -13.05 -13.24
CA SER A 110 13.62 -14.43 -13.04
C SER A 110 12.20 -14.66 -13.61
N PRO A 111 11.84 -15.85 -14.08
CA PRO A 111 10.54 -16.11 -14.70
C PRO A 111 9.36 -15.64 -13.83
N LYS A 112 9.42 -15.85 -12.52
CA LYS A 112 8.39 -15.38 -11.57
C LYS A 112 8.26 -13.86 -11.50
N VAL A 113 9.39 -13.13 -11.51
CA VAL A 113 9.41 -11.67 -11.52
C VAL A 113 8.92 -11.15 -12.86
N ARG A 114 9.35 -11.76 -13.97
CA ARG A 114 8.97 -11.37 -15.33
C ARG A 114 7.48 -11.53 -15.56
N ASP A 115 6.87 -12.65 -15.12
CA ASP A 115 5.42 -12.87 -15.23
C ASP A 115 4.62 -11.84 -14.42
N ARG A 116 5.06 -11.51 -13.21
CA ARG A 116 4.44 -10.43 -12.43
C ARG A 116 4.56 -9.07 -13.13
N ALA A 117 5.71 -8.78 -13.72
CA ALA A 117 5.91 -7.54 -14.48
C ALA A 117 4.97 -7.46 -15.70
N TRP A 118 4.84 -8.53 -16.48
CA TRP A 118 3.90 -8.62 -17.60
C TRP A 118 2.44 -8.47 -17.15
N PHE A 119 2.05 -9.15 -16.07
CA PHE A 119 0.71 -9.05 -15.51
C PHE A 119 0.37 -7.61 -15.07
N TYR A 120 1.25 -6.95 -14.33
CA TYR A 120 1.02 -5.57 -13.91
C TYR A 120 1.01 -4.59 -15.09
N LEU A 121 1.85 -4.81 -16.09
CA LEU A 121 1.83 -4.03 -17.32
C LEU A 121 0.50 -4.18 -18.07
N ALA A 122 -0.01 -5.40 -18.18
CA ALA A 122 -1.34 -5.66 -18.73
C ALA A 122 -2.45 -4.94 -17.95
N LYS A 123 -2.40 -5.00 -16.62
CA LYS A 123 -3.36 -4.32 -15.73
C LYS A 123 -3.35 -2.80 -15.92
N ILE A 124 -2.16 -2.18 -16.01
CA ILE A 124 -1.99 -0.74 -16.30
C ILE A 124 -2.62 -0.38 -17.65
N ARG A 125 -2.29 -1.15 -18.71
CA ARG A 125 -2.79 -0.92 -20.06
C ARG A 125 -4.31 -1.05 -20.13
N TYR A 126 -4.88 -2.04 -19.46
CA TYR A 126 -6.33 -2.22 -19.32
C TYR A 126 -6.99 -1.01 -18.62
N GLN A 127 -6.46 -0.58 -17.48
CA GLN A 127 -6.98 0.58 -16.74
C GLN A 127 -6.94 1.88 -17.55
N ARG A 128 -5.97 2.00 -18.45
CA ARG A 128 -5.85 3.12 -19.39
C ARG A 128 -6.69 2.98 -20.66
N GLY A 129 -7.46 1.90 -20.78
CA GLY A 129 -8.31 1.65 -21.95
C GLY A 129 -7.56 1.20 -23.21
N VAL A 130 -6.25 0.91 -23.11
CA VAL A 130 -5.43 0.43 -24.25
C VAL A 130 -5.54 -1.08 -24.33
N LEU A 131 -6.73 -1.56 -24.73
CA LEU A 131 -7.10 -2.98 -24.67
C LEU A 131 -6.19 -3.91 -25.49
N PRO A 132 -5.78 -3.57 -26.76
CA PRO A 132 -4.88 -4.43 -27.53
C PRO A 132 -3.53 -4.65 -26.86
N ASP A 133 -2.94 -3.60 -26.31
CA ASP A 133 -1.64 -3.69 -25.63
C ASP A 133 -1.75 -4.47 -24.32
N ALA A 134 -2.91 -4.38 -23.62
CA ALA A 134 -3.17 -5.14 -22.42
C ALA A 134 -3.24 -6.66 -22.72
N GLU A 135 -3.89 -7.04 -23.82
CA GLU A 135 -3.94 -8.43 -24.27
C GLU A 135 -2.56 -8.97 -24.67
N ASP A 136 -1.79 -8.17 -25.43
CA ASP A 136 -0.42 -8.52 -25.79
C ASP A 136 0.43 -8.79 -24.55
N ALA A 137 0.41 -7.88 -23.57
CA ALA A 137 1.14 -8.08 -22.32
C ALA A 137 0.68 -9.33 -21.55
N LEU A 138 -0.63 -9.61 -21.54
CA LEU A 138 -1.17 -10.77 -20.85
C LEU A 138 -0.77 -12.09 -21.52
N ALA A 139 -0.61 -12.08 -22.85
CA ALA A 139 -0.17 -13.25 -23.63
C ALA A 139 1.29 -13.66 -23.32
N HIS A 140 2.10 -12.77 -22.78
CA HIS A 140 3.49 -13.04 -22.40
C HIS A 140 3.64 -13.67 -21.00
N VAL A 141 2.56 -13.83 -20.24
CA VAL A 141 2.60 -14.48 -18.91
C VAL A 141 2.70 -15.99 -19.08
N GLU A 142 3.78 -16.60 -18.57
CA GLU A 142 4.12 -18.03 -18.72
C GLU A 142 3.62 -18.92 -17.56
N HIS A 143 2.58 -18.49 -16.84
CA HIS A 143 1.97 -19.24 -15.71
C HIS A 143 2.87 -19.47 -14.47
N ASN A 144 3.83 -18.58 -14.23
CA ASN A 144 4.64 -18.57 -13.00
C ASN A 144 4.10 -17.57 -11.95
N LEU A 145 2.84 -17.16 -12.07
CA LEU A 145 2.20 -16.27 -11.11
C LEU A 145 1.82 -17.01 -9.83
N PRO A 146 1.89 -16.36 -8.65
CA PRO A 146 1.25 -16.87 -7.46
C PRO A 146 -0.25 -17.12 -7.66
N PRO A 147 -0.86 -18.11 -6.97
CA PRO A 147 -2.26 -18.47 -7.19
C PRO A 147 -3.26 -17.31 -7.15
N ALA A 148 -3.06 -16.36 -6.24
CA ALA A 148 -3.91 -15.18 -6.13
C ALA A 148 -3.82 -14.25 -7.37
N LEU A 149 -2.61 -14.02 -7.90
CA LEU A 149 -2.41 -13.23 -9.12
C LEU A 149 -2.87 -13.98 -10.39
N GLU A 150 -2.77 -15.30 -10.40
CA GLU A 150 -3.29 -16.11 -11.50
C GLU A 150 -4.82 -16.00 -11.61
N GLU A 151 -5.53 -15.96 -10.49
CA GLU A 151 -6.97 -15.71 -10.49
C GLU A 151 -7.32 -14.31 -11.02
N GLU A 152 -6.57 -13.28 -10.60
CA GLU A 152 -6.72 -11.93 -11.14
C GLU A 152 -6.40 -11.86 -12.64
N ARG A 153 -5.38 -12.60 -13.09
CA ARG A 153 -5.02 -12.69 -14.52
C ARG A 153 -6.17 -13.26 -15.36
N VAL A 154 -6.80 -14.34 -14.89
CA VAL A 154 -7.94 -14.95 -15.58
C VAL A 154 -9.13 -14.00 -15.62
N LEU A 155 -9.42 -13.30 -14.54
CA LEU A 155 -10.47 -12.27 -14.49
C LEU A 155 -10.17 -11.10 -15.43
N LEU A 156 -8.91 -10.63 -15.48
CA LEU A 156 -8.48 -9.58 -16.39
C LEU A 156 -8.64 -10.01 -17.86
N GLN A 157 -8.24 -11.24 -18.19
CA GLN A 157 -8.41 -11.79 -19.53
C GLN A 157 -9.88 -11.84 -19.93
N ALA A 158 -10.75 -12.35 -19.05
CA ALA A 158 -12.19 -12.40 -19.32
C ALA A 158 -12.80 -10.97 -19.46
N ASN A 159 -12.36 -10.01 -18.66
CA ASN A 159 -12.81 -8.63 -18.77
C ASN A 159 -12.38 -8.00 -20.11
N LEU A 160 -11.18 -8.27 -20.59
CA LEU A 160 -10.69 -7.84 -21.90
C LEU A 160 -11.56 -8.43 -23.02
N GLN A 161 -11.83 -9.74 -22.98
CA GLN A 161 -12.70 -10.42 -23.92
C GLN A 161 -14.13 -9.84 -23.91
N MET A 162 -14.70 -9.60 -22.72
CA MET A 162 -16.03 -8.97 -22.61
C MET A 162 -16.05 -7.54 -23.14
N ALA A 163 -14.99 -6.77 -22.93
CA ALA A 163 -14.88 -5.39 -23.43
C ALA A 163 -14.84 -5.34 -24.98
N ARG A 164 -14.36 -6.41 -25.62
CA ARG A 164 -14.36 -6.60 -27.08
C ARG A 164 -15.60 -7.31 -27.60
N ALA A 165 -16.59 -7.54 -26.75
CA ALA A 165 -17.79 -8.31 -27.04
C ALA A 165 -17.53 -9.80 -27.42
N ASP A 166 -16.34 -10.34 -27.13
CA ASP A 166 -16.06 -11.77 -27.21
C ASP A 166 -16.58 -12.49 -25.95
N TYR A 167 -17.88 -12.58 -25.85
CA TYR A 167 -18.55 -13.17 -24.69
C TYR A 167 -18.33 -14.68 -24.62
N SER A 168 -18.22 -15.36 -25.75
CA SER A 168 -17.96 -16.80 -25.81
C SER A 168 -16.56 -17.12 -25.33
N GLY A 169 -15.54 -16.36 -25.75
CA GLY A 169 -14.18 -16.48 -25.24
C GLY A 169 -14.11 -16.23 -23.74
N ALA A 170 -14.79 -15.17 -23.24
CA ALA A 170 -14.86 -14.85 -21.82
C ALA A 170 -15.49 -16.00 -21.02
N ALA A 171 -16.58 -16.58 -21.50
CA ALA A 171 -17.22 -17.72 -20.86
C ALA A 171 -16.28 -18.94 -20.78
N GLY A 172 -15.57 -19.26 -21.88
CA GLY A 172 -14.58 -20.34 -21.91
C GLY A 172 -13.43 -20.11 -20.90
N THR A 173 -12.90 -18.90 -20.83
CA THR A 173 -11.85 -18.51 -19.89
C THR A 173 -12.29 -18.68 -18.42
N LEU A 174 -13.50 -18.22 -18.09
CA LEU A 174 -14.03 -18.26 -16.71
C LEU A 174 -14.48 -19.65 -16.27
N ALA A 175 -14.94 -20.50 -17.21
CA ALA A 175 -15.40 -21.85 -16.91
C ALA A 175 -14.28 -22.75 -16.34
N GLY A 176 -13.02 -22.47 -16.66
CA GLY A 176 -11.86 -23.22 -16.18
C GLY A 176 -11.45 -22.93 -14.73
N VAL A 177 -12.02 -21.91 -14.09
CA VAL A 177 -11.61 -21.50 -12.75
C VAL A 177 -12.22 -22.39 -11.67
N SER A 178 -11.40 -22.82 -10.71
CA SER A 178 -11.84 -23.65 -9.59
C SER A 178 -12.88 -22.93 -8.72
N ALA A 179 -13.92 -23.66 -8.32
CA ALA A 179 -14.96 -23.16 -7.42
C ALA A 179 -14.49 -22.89 -5.97
N LYS A 180 -13.25 -23.25 -5.64
CA LYS A 180 -12.70 -23.17 -4.28
C LYS A 180 -11.84 -21.93 -4.03
N THR A 181 -11.61 -21.11 -5.05
CA THR A 181 -10.80 -19.89 -4.91
C THR A 181 -11.60 -18.79 -4.19
N PRO A 182 -10.95 -17.85 -3.50
CA PRO A 182 -11.61 -16.74 -2.82
C PRO A 182 -12.49 -15.88 -3.75
N GLY A 183 -12.06 -15.66 -4.98
CA GLY A 183 -12.79 -14.90 -6.01
C GLY A 183 -13.81 -15.68 -6.81
N ALA A 184 -13.98 -16.99 -6.56
CA ALA A 184 -14.84 -17.88 -7.37
C ALA A 184 -16.28 -17.38 -7.56
N ARG A 185 -16.82 -16.61 -6.62
CA ARG A 185 -18.18 -16.04 -6.71
C ARG A 185 -18.25 -14.92 -7.75
N TYR A 186 -17.23 -14.08 -7.85
CA TYR A 186 -17.10 -13.07 -8.90
C TYR A 186 -16.90 -13.69 -10.27
N VAL A 187 -16.07 -14.73 -10.35
CA VAL A 187 -15.87 -15.52 -11.55
C VAL A 187 -17.20 -16.10 -12.04
N ARG A 188 -17.99 -16.71 -11.16
CA ARG A 188 -19.32 -17.24 -11.50
C ARG A 188 -20.30 -16.17 -11.94
N PHE A 189 -20.30 -15.01 -11.29
CA PHE A 189 -21.13 -13.89 -11.72
C PHE A 189 -20.78 -13.46 -13.15
N ASN A 190 -19.49 -13.23 -13.42
CA ASN A 190 -19.03 -12.82 -14.73
C ASN A 190 -19.25 -13.91 -15.79
N LEU A 191 -19.08 -15.19 -15.43
CA LEU A 191 -19.39 -16.34 -16.29
C LEU A 191 -20.87 -16.35 -16.70
N GLY A 192 -21.78 -16.18 -15.73
CA GLY A 192 -23.19 -16.15 -16.02
C GLY A 192 -23.59 -14.99 -16.94
N ILE A 193 -23.02 -13.80 -16.72
CA ILE A 193 -23.22 -12.63 -17.60
C ILE A 193 -22.65 -12.89 -19.00
N ALA A 194 -21.44 -13.44 -19.09
CA ALA A 194 -20.79 -13.76 -20.38
C ALA A 194 -21.61 -14.77 -21.18
N LEU A 195 -22.10 -15.85 -20.56
CA LEU A 195 -22.95 -16.85 -21.20
C LEU A 195 -24.24 -16.25 -21.74
N ILE A 196 -24.95 -15.43 -20.93
CA ILE A 196 -26.19 -14.76 -21.39
C ILE A 196 -25.89 -13.85 -22.59
N ARG A 197 -24.81 -13.09 -22.53
CA ARG A 197 -24.39 -12.20 -23.62
C ARG A 197 -23.91 -12.95 -24.86
N ALA A 198 -23.36 -14.16 -24.70
CA ALA A 198 -22.98 -15.05 -25.78
C ALA A 198 -24.19 -15.72 -26.47
N GLY A 199 -25.39 -15.60 -25.89
CA GLY A 199 -26.60 -16.27 -26.40
C GLY A 199 -26.93 -17.58 -25.70
N ASP A 200 -26.05 -18.12 -24.86
CA ASP A 200 -26.34 -19.30 -24.03
C ASP A 200 -27.09 -18.90 -22.76
N THR A 201 -28.31 -18.40 -22.95
CA THR A 201 -29.15 -17.92 -21.89
C THR A 201 -29.49 -18.99 -20.86
N ALA A 202 -29.62 -20.25 -21.28
CA ALA A 202 -29.99 -21.35 -20.38
C ALA A 202 -28.88 -21.64 -19.37
N GLN A 203 -27.64 -21.81 -19.82
CA GLN A 203 -26.51 -22.05 -18.93
C GLN A 203 -26.19 -20.82 -18.07
N GLY A 204 -26.20 -19.63 -18.67
CA GLY A 204 -25.94 -18.38 -17.93
C GLY A 204 -26.97 -18.13 -16.82
N THR A 205 -28.24 -18.38 -17.09
CA THR A 205 -29.32 -18.32 -16.08
C THR A 205 -29.08 -19.35 -14.98
N ALA A 206 -28.72 -20.59 -15.30
CA ALA A 206 -28.46 -21.61 -14.29
C ALA A 206 -27.28 -21.24 -13.37
N VAL A 207 -26.19 -20.69 -13.93
CA VAL A 207 -25.02 -20.23 -13.15
C VAL A 207 -25.39 -19.07 -12.23
N LEU A 208 -26.09 -18.06 -12.73
CA LEU A 208 -26.53 -16.91 -11.92
C LEU A 208 -27.59 -17.30 -10.89
N ASP A 209 -28.53 -18.22 -11.20
CA ASP A 209 -29.53 -18.69 -10.25
C ASP A 209 -28.90 -19.47 -9.09
N GLN A 210 -27.89 -20.31 -9.38
CA GLN A 210 -27.11 -20.96 -8.33
C GLN A 210 -26.43 -19.92 -7.41
N LEU A 211 -25.83 -18.88 -8.00
CA LEU A 211 -25.22 -17.79 -7.22
C LEU A 211 -26.27 -16.99 -6.45
N GLY A 212 -27.42 -16.70 -7.08
CA GLY A 212 -28.53 -15.95 -6.49
C GLY A 212 -29.19 -16.63 -5.29
N ARG A 213 -29.02 -17.95 -5.15
CA ARG A 213 -29.51 -18.77 -4.01
C ARG A 213 -28.42 -19.12 -3.01
N ALA A 214 -27.15 -18.87 -3.33
CA ALA A 214 -26.04 -19.28 -2.48
C ALA A 214 -26.09 -18.62 -1.11
N PRO A 215 -25.74 -19.32 -0.02
CA PRO A 215 -25.58 -18.70 1.29
C PRO A 215 -24.49 -17.63 1.22
N ALA A 216 -24.71 -16.51 1.90
CA ALA A 216 -23.78 -15.38 1.92
C ALA A 216 -23.60 -14.91 3.37
N GLU A 217 -22.38 -15.01 3.87
CA GLU A 217 -22.03 -14.73 5.27
C GLU A 217 -21.79 -13.23 5.49
N ASP A 218 -21.16 -12.57 4.53
CA ASP A 218 -20.81 -11.15 4.57
C ASP A 218 -21.72 -10.30 3.67
N GLU A 219 -21.63 -8.98 3.82
CA GLU A 219 -22.47 -8.04 3.06
C GLU A 219 -22.04 -7.93 1.60
N GLU A 220 -20.78 -8.15 1.29
CA GLU A 220 -20.26 -8.13 -0.07
C GLU A 220 -20.90 -9.24 -0.91
N TYR A 221 -20.89 -10.47 -0.41
CA TYR A 221 -21.50 -11.61 -1.09
C TYR A 221 -23.03 -11.54 -1.11
N ARG A 222 -23.66 -10.97 -0.07
CA ARG A 222 -25.10 -10.68 -0.11
C ARG A 222 -25.45 -9.68 -1.22
N SER A 223 -24.64 -8.65 -1.40
CA SER A 223 -24.80 -7.68 -2.48
C SER A 223 -24.57 -8.30 -3.86
N LEU A 224 -23.58 -9.18 -4.01
CA LEU A 224 -23.35 -9.92 -5.25
C LEU A 224 -24.51 -10.85 -5.59
N ARG A 225 -25.07 -11.54 -4.61
CA ARG A 225 -26.27 -12.37 -4.75
C ARG A 225 -27.47 -11.55 -5.21
N ASP A 226 -27.70 -10.40 -4.57
CA ASP A 226 -28.78 -9.49 -4.95
C ASP A 226 -28.59 -8.98 -6.38
N ARG A 227 -27.34 -8.66 -6.77
CA ARG A 227 -27.00 -8.25 -8.14
C ARG A 227 -27.26 -9.36 -9.17
N ALA A 228 -26.95 -10.61 -8.83
CA ALA A 228 -27.26 -11.76 -9.69
C ALA A 228 -28.78 -11.92 -9.91
N ASN A 229 -29.59 -11.80 -8.82
CA ASN A 229 -31.04 -11.89 -8.91
C ASN A 229 -31.65 -10.73 -9.72
N VAL A 230 -31.12 -9.50 -9.60
CA VAL A 230 -31.53 -8.37 -10.44
C VAL A 230 -31.21 -8.64 -11.92
N ALA A 231 -29.99 -9.11 -12.22
CA ALA A 231 -29.59 -9.44 -13.59
C ALA A 231 -30.51 -10.51 -14.22
N LEU A 232 -30.81 -11.56 -13.46
CA LEU A 232 -31.76 -12.61 -13.87
C LEU A 232 -33.16 -12.04 -14.11
N GLY A 233 -33.65 -11.20 -13.21
CA GLY A 233 -34.97 -10.58 -13.32
C GLY A 233 -35.12 -9.74 -14.57
N PHE A 234 -34.15 -8.88 -14.87
CA PHE A 234 -34.18 -8.06 -16.09
C PHE A 234 -33.94 -8.88 -17.36
N ALA A 235 -33.09 -9.91 -17.33
CA ALA A 235 -32.92 -10.84 -18.45
C ALA A 235 -34.23 -11.57 -18.75
N ALA A 236 -34.96 -12.03 -17.75
CA ALA A 236 -36.27 -12.67 -17.91
C ALA A 236 -37.32 -11.70 -18.45
N LEU A 237 -37.34 -10.41 -18.00
CA LEU A 237 -38.21 -9.38 -18.58
C LEU A 237 -37.93 -9.16 -20.08
N THR A 238 -36.66 -9.07 -20.44
CA THR A 238 -36.24 -8.89 -21.85
C THR A 238 -36.63 -10.10 -22.72
N ASN A 239 -36.68 -11.29 -22.13
CA ASN A 239 -37.10 -12.52 -22.80
C ASN A 239 -38.63 -12.80 -22.69
N GLU A 240 -39.43 -11.80 -22.31
CA GLU A 240 -40.90 -11.92 -22.16
C GLU A 240 -41.32 -13.03 -21.18
N GLN A 241 -40.54 -13.25 -20.11
CA GLN A 241 -40.76 -14.24 -19.05
C GLN A 241 -41.08 -13.54 -17.71
N PRO A 242 -42.22 -12.82 -17.57
CA PRO A 242 -42.46 -11.97 -16.42
C PRO A 242 -42.65 -12.75 -15.10
N ARG A 243 -43.12 -13.99 -15.16
CA ARG A 243 -43.28 -14.85 -13.96
C ARG A 243 -41.94 -15.23 -13.36
N GLU A 244 -40.97 -15.62 -14.19
CA GLU A 244 -39.61 -15.91 -13.80
C GLU A 244 -38.90 -14.64 -13.29
N ALA A 245 -39.07 -13.54 -13.98
CA ALA A 245 -38.58 -12.24 -13.57
C ALA A 245 -39.00 -11.89 -12.14
N ARG A 246 -40.31 -12.02 -11.84
CA ARG A 246 -40.84 -11.81 -10.51
C ARG A 246 -40.16 -12.71 -9.47
N THR A 247 -40.02 -14.00 -9.75
CA THR A 247 -39.37 -14.97 -8.84
C THR A 247 -37.94 -14.60 -8.50
N TYR A 248 -37.16 -14.09 -9.46
CA TYR A 248 -35.79 -13.64 -9.22
C TYR A 248 -35.76 -12.35 -8.42
N LEU A 249 -36.59 -11.37 -8.75
CA LEU A 249 -36.59 -10.05 -8.12
C LEU A 249 -37.08 -10.09 -6.66
N GLU A 250 -38.00 -11.01 -6.32
CA GLU A 250 -38.47 -11.25 -4.94
C GLU A 250 -37.35 -11.68 -3.97
N ARG A 251 -36.26 -12.26 -4.48
CA ARG A 251 -35.11 -12.69 -3.66
C ARG A 251 -34.20 -11.55 -3.26
N VAL A 252 -34.34 -10.38 -3.86
CA VAL A 252 -33.51 -9.21 -3.57
C VAL A 252 -33.93 -8.58 -2.26
N ARG A 253 -32.99 -8.34 -1.37
CA ARG A 253 -33.26 -7.75 -0.05
C ARG A 253 -33.71 -6.29 -0.17
N LEU A 254 -34.73 -5.91 0.56
CA LEU A 254 -35.26 -4.54 0.56
C LEU A 254 -34.27 -3.49 1.08
N LYS A 255 -33.30 -3.89 1.91
CA LYS A 255 -32.21 -3.02 2.42
C LYS A 255 -30.93 -3.12 1.60
N SER A 256 -30.98 -3.68 0.40
CA SER A 256 -29.85 -3.78 -0.51
C SER A 256 -29.71 -2.53 -1.38
N VAL A 257 -28.49 -2.23 -1.82
CA VAL A 257 -28.23 -1.23 -2.88
C VAL A 257 -28.91 -1.55 -4.21
N GLN A 258 -29.32 -2.81 -4.41
CA GLN A 258 -30.08 -3.25 -5.59
C GLN A 258 -31.60 -3.18 -5.42
N SER A 259 -32.09 -2.79 -4.24
CA SER A 259 -33.51 -2.80 -3.88
C SER A 259 -34.38 -1.97 -4.82
N SER A 260 -33.96 -0.75 -5.15
CA SER A 260 -34.73 0.13 -6.03
C SER A 260 -34.89 -0.44 -7.43
N LYS A 261 -33.82 -1.00 -8.00
CA LYS A 261 -33.87 -1.70 -9.31
C LYS A 261 -34.79 -2.93 -9.25
N ALA A 262 -34.71 -3.69 -8.16
CA ALA A 262 -35.55 -4.86 -7.97
C ALA A 262 -37.05 -4.50 -7.87
N LEU A 263 -37.41 -3.48 -7.09
CA LEU A 263 -38.78 -2.99 -6.98
C LEU A 263 -39.31 -2.47 -8.31
N LEU A 264 -38.47 -1.73 -9.06
CA LEU A 264 -38.85 -1.24 -10.38
C LEU A 264 -39.15 -2.41 -11.34
N GLY A 265 -38.21 -3.36 -11.45
CA GLY A 265 -38.36 -4.53 -12.29
C GLY A 265 -39.53 -5.43 -11.87
N PHE A 266 -39.76 -5.56 -10.56
CA PHE A 266 -40.91 -6.33 -10.03
C PHE A 266 -42.24 -5.72 -10.49
N GLY A 267 -42.36 -4.39 -10.46
CA GLY A 267 -43.55 -3.69 -11.00
C GLY A 267 -43.71 -3.91 -12.50
N TRP A 268 -42.63 -3.83 -13.28
CA TRP A 268 -42.68 -4.14 -14.72
C TRP A 268 -43.05 -5.60 -14.99
N ALA A 269 -42.62 -6.54 -14.16
CA ALA A 269 -43.04 -7.93 -14.27
C ALA A 269 -44.55 -8.11 -14.02
N ALA A 270 -45.08 -7.44 -13.00
CA ALA A 270 -46.52 -7.43 -12.72
C ALA A 270 -47.32 -6.79 -13.86
N ASP A 271 -46.87 -5.67 -14.40
CA ASP A 271 -47.50 -5.01 -15.54
C ASP A 271 -47.55 -5.89 -16.80
N ALA A 272 -46.43 -6.58 -17.10
CA ALA A 272 -46.33 -7.54 -18.21
C ALA A 272 -47.24 -8.76 -18.02
N MET A 273 -47.57 -9.14 -16.79
CA MET A 273 -48.61 -10.14 -16.47
C MET A 273 -50.03 -9.61 -16.56
N LYS A 274 -50.21 -8.35 -16.94
CA LYS A 274 -51.51 -7.65 -16.96
C LYS A 274 -52.15 -7.48 -15.57
N GLU A 275 -51.32 -7.32 -14.54
CA GLU A 275 -51.71 -7.13 -13.14
C GLU A 275 -51.26 -5.74 -12.64
N PRO A 276 -51.82 -4.62 -13.23
CA PRO A 276 -51.37 -3.26 -12.90
C PRO A 276 -51.63 -2.87 -11.43
N GLN A 277 -52.60 -3.50 -10.76
CA GLN A 277 -52.83 -3.31 -9.32
C GLN A 277 -51.60 -3.81 -8.50
N LEU A 278 -51.02 -4.95 -8.88
CA LEU A 278 -49.84 -5.49 -8.20
C LEU A 278 -48.59 -4.69 -8.54
N ALA A 279 -48.51 -4.10 -9.75
CA ALA A 279 -47.40 -3.22 -10.12
C ALA A 279 -47.36 -1.94 -9.29
N LEU A 280 -48.52 -1.42 -8.88
CA LEU A 280 -48.62 -0.21 -8.04
C LEU A 280 -47.93 -0.38 -6.68
N VAL A 281 -47.92 -1.57 -6.08
CA VAL A 281 -47.37 -1.78 -4.73
C VAL A 281 -45.86 -1.43 -4.66
N PRO A 282 -44.97 -2.04 -5.45
CA PRO A 282 -43.57 -1.70 -5.43
C PRO A 282 -43.28 -0.31 -6.02
N TRP A 283 -44.06 0.15 -7.00
CA TRP A 283 -43.82 1.45 -7.61
C TRP A 283 -44.22 2.62 -6.70
N LEU A 284 -45.29 2.50 -5.91
CA LEU A 284 -45.66 3.50 -4.91
C LEU A 284 -44.62 3.62 -3.79
N GLU A 285 -44.12 2.50 -3.30
CA GLU A 285 -43.01 2.48 -2.35
C GLU A 285 -41.77 3.15 -2.95
N LEU A 286 -41.43 2.80 -4.18
CA LEU A 286 -40.26 3.31 -4.86
C LEU A 286 -40.36 4.82 -5.16
N ALA A 287 -41.54 5.30 -5.54
CA ALA A 287 -41.80 6.71 -5.84
C ALA A 287 -41.65 7.64 -4.61
N GLN A 288 -41.67 7.08 -3.39
CA GLN A 288 -41.44 7.81 -2.13
C GLN A 288 -39.94 7.86 -1.75
N ARG A 289 -39.08 7.07 -2.43
CA ARG A 289 -37.62 7.07 -2.16
C ARG A 289 -36.96 8.32 -2.72
N ASP A 290 -35.66 8.44 -2.41
CA ASP A 290 -34.86 9.57 -2.82
C ASP A 290 -34.89 9.73 -4.36
N VAL A 291 -35.18 10.92 -4.82
CA VAL A 291 -35.22 11.28 -6.25
C VAL A 291 -33.86 11.32 -6.93
N SER A 292 -32.77 11.24 -6.19
CA SER A 292 -31.43 11.00 -6.77
C SER A 292 -31.30 9.60 -7.39
N ASP A 293 -32.15 8.64 -6.99
CA ASP A 293 -32.19 7.30 -7.57
C ASP A 293 -33.03 7.30 -8.87
N SER A 294 -32.39 6.92 -9.97
CA SER A 294 -33.03 6.83 -11.29
C SER A 294 -34.25 5.91 -11.30
N ALA A 295 -34.29 4.85 -10.50
CA ALA A 295 -35.42 3.95 -10.39
C ALA A 295 -36.62 4.61 -9.68
N ALA A 296 -36.36 5.47 -8.68
CA ALA A 296 -37.40 6.26 -8.02
C ALA A 296 -38.00 7.29 -8.98
N LEU A 297 -37.19 7.91 -9.82
CA LEU A 297 -37.68 8.83 -10.87
C LEU A 297 -38.56 8.11 -11.90
N GLU A 298 -38.14 6.92 -12.34
CA GLU A 298 -38.94 6.11 -13.28
C GLU A 298 -40.26 5.65 -12.65
N ALA A 299 -40.26 5.31 -11.36
CA ALA A 299 -41.47 4.95 -10.64
C ALA A 299 -42.51 6.10 -10.59
N LYS A 300 -42.08 7.38 -10.56
CA LYS A 300 -43.00 8.53 -10.63
C LYS A 300 -43.74 8.62 -11.95
N ILE A 301 -43.26 7.99 -13.00
CA ILE A 301 -43.95 7.85 -14.29
C ILE A 301 -44.75 6.54 -14.34
N ALA A 302 -44.18 5.46 -13.80
CA ALA A 302 -44.78 4.14 -13.80
C ALA A 302 -46.09 4.07 -12.97
N VAL A 303 -46.15 4.79 -11.85
CA VAL A 303 -47.36 4.88 -11.00
C VAL A 303 -48.54 5.46 -11.76
N PRO A 304 -48.47 6.68 -12.33
CA PRO A 304 -49.62 7.21 -13.09
C PRO A 304 -49.93 6.39 -14.35
N TYR A 305 -48.92 5.78 -14.97
CA TYR A 305 -49.17 4.84 -16.08
C TYR A 305 -50.03 3.64 -15.64
N ALA A 306 -49.76 3.04 -14.48
CA ALA A 306 -50.55 1.96 -13.95
C ALA A 306 -52.00 2.41 -13.62
N TYR A 307 -52.17 3.61 -13.05
CA TYR A 307 -53.52 4.19 -12.83
C TYR A 307 -54.28 4.39 -14.16
N ALA A 308 -53.60 4.83 -15.21
CA ALA A 308 -54.20 4.95 -16.54
C ALA A 308 -54.67 3.60 -17.09
N LYS A 309 -53.90 2.52 -16.89
CA LYS A 309 -54.29 1.14 -17.26
C LYS A 309 -55.49 0.62 -16.46
N LEU A 310 -55.69 1.11 -15.24
CA LEU A 310 -56.82 0.81 -14.39
C LEU A 310 -58.03 1.72 -14.66
N GLU A 311 -57.98 2.52 -15.71
CA GLU A 311 -58.98 3.55 -16.05
C GLU A 311 -59.18 4.60 -14.95
N ALA A 312 -58.31 4.67 -13.95
CA ALA A 312 -58.33 5.67 -12.88
C ALA A 312 -57.71 7.00 -13.36
N TYR A 313 -58.30 7.60 -14.41
CA TYR A 313 -57.74 8.74 -15.14
C TYR A 313 -57.52 9.98 -14.27
N GLY A 314 -58.39 10.24 -13.29
CA GLY A 314 -58.23 11.35 -12.35
C GLY A 314 -56.94 11.21 -11.50
N GLN A 315 -56.74 10.03 -10.92
CA GLN A 315 -55.55 9.71 -10.14
C GLN A 315 -54.29 9.71 -11.00
N SER A 316 -54.39 9.17 -12.23
CA SER A 316 -53.31 9.20 -13.19
C SER A 316 -52.86 10.62 -13.50
N LEU A 317 -53.79 11.52 -13.80
CA LEU A 317 -53.54 12.93 -14.10
C LEU A 317 -52.89 13.65 -12.92
N GLU A 318 -53.41 13.47 -11.71
CA GLU A 318 -52.85 14.05 -10.48
C GLU A 318 -51.41 13.61 -10.29
N ARG A 319 -51.12 12.31 -10.38
CA ARG A 319 -49.77 11.76 -10.21
C ARG A 319 -48.77 12.17 -11.30
N TYR A 320 -49.21 12.33 -12.56
CA TYR A 320 -48.34 12.90 -13.60
C TYR A 320 -48.00 14.37 -13.32
N ASN A 321 -48.97 15.18 -12.87
CA ASN A 321 -48.71 16.57 -12.50
C ASN A 321 -47.76 16.67 -11.30
N ASP A 322 -47.93 15.81 -10.27
CA ASP A 322 -46.99 15.69 -9.15
C ASP A 322 -45.59 15.33 -9.62
N ALA A 323 -45.46 14.38 -10.57
CA ALA A 323 -44.19 13.96 -11.13
C ALA A 323 -43.53 15.12 -11.90
N ILE A 324 -44.25 15.85 -12.75
CA ILE A 324 -43.75 17.02 -13.48
C ILE A 324 -43.19 18.06 -12.50
N ALA A 325 -43.98 18.43 -11.48
CA ALA A 325 -43.57 19.39 -10.47
C ALA A 325 -42.35 18.90 -9.66
N ALA A 326 -42.23 17.59 -9.39
CA ALA A 326 -41.08 17.01 -8.75
C ALA A 326 -39.83 17.08 -9.65
N PHE A 327 -39.96 16.77 -10.94
CA PHE A 327 -38.83 16.83 -11.89
C PHE A 327 -38.33 18.27 -12.10
N GLU A 328 -39.22 19.27 -12.09
CA GLU A 328 -38.84 20.67 -12.18
C GLU A 328 -38.09 21.15 -10.96
N ARG A 329 -38.54 20.79 -9.74
CA ARG A 329 -37.81 21.09 -8.50
C ARG A 329 -36.41 20.44 -8.50
N GLU A 330 -36.36 19.18 -8.89
CA GLU A 330 -35.10 18.42 -8.94
C GLU A 330 -34.13 18.99 -9.98
N SER A 331 -34.63 19.41 -11.13
CA SER A 331 -33.82 20.10 -12.15
C SER A 331 -33.21 21.39 -11.59
N THR A 332 -33.94 22.16 -10.80
CA THR A 332 -33.41 23.36 -10.13
C THR A 332 -32.33 22.98 -9.08
N GLY A 333 -32.55 21.95 -8.28
CA GLY A 333 -31.57 21.44 -7.32
C GLY A 333 -30.29 20.96 -8.00
N LEU A 334 -30.40 20.34 -9.20
CA LEU A 334 -29.23 19.97 -10.00
C LEU A 334 -28.47 21.20 -10.52
N ASP A 335 -29.16 22.27 -10.91
CA ASP A 335 -28.50 23.53 -11.30
C ASP A 335 -27.74 24.15 -10.14
N GLU A 336 -28.29 24.12 -8.92
CA GLU A 336 -27.61 24.57 -7.71
C GLU A 336 -26.40 23.70 -7.38
N SER A 337 -26.52 22.37 -7.54
CA SER A 337 -25.40 21.44 -7.37
C SER A 337 -24.29 21.69 -8.39
N ILE A 338 -24.62 21.91 -9.66
CA ILE A 338 -23.67 22.26 -10.72
C ILE A 338 -22.96 23.58 -10.40
N ALA A 339 -23.70 24.59 -9.93
CA ALA A 339 -23.11 25.86 -9.52
C ALA A 339 -22.16 25.70 -8.32
N ALA A 340 -22.50 24.85 -7.33
CA ALA A 340 -21.66 24.53 -6.20
C ALA A 340 -20.37 23.82 -6.61
N VAL A 341 -20.44 22.89 -7.57
CA VAL A 341 -19.28 22.20 -8.12
C VAL A 341 -18.36 23.20 -8.85
N ARG A 342 -18.93 24.03 -9.73
CA ARG A 342 -18.15 25.02 -10.50
C ARG A 342 -17.47 26.07 -9.63
N SER A 343 -18.06 26.42 -8.48
CA SER A 343 -17.45 27.35 -7.53
C SER A 343 -16.32 26.73 -6.68
N GLY A 344 -16.02 25.44 -6.82
CA GLY A 344 -14.99 24.73 -6.05
C GLY A 344 -15.46 24.12 -4.72
N ARG A 345 -16.66 24.47 -4.24
CA ARG A 345 -17.17 24.03 -2.93
C ARG A 345 -17.20 22.51 -2.75
N LEU A 346 -17.40 21.74 -3.83
CA LEU A 346 -17.35 20.27 -3.75
C LEU A 346 -15.96 19.77 -3.33
N VAL A 347 -14.93 20.27 -3.99
CA VAL A 347 -13.54 19.85 -3.73
C VAL A 347 -13.11 20.25 -2.34
N ASP A 348 -13.43 21.47 -1.92
CA ASP A 348 -13.10 21.99 -0.59
C ASP A 348 -13.78 21.17 0.51
N ALA A 349 -15.07 20.88 0.38
CA ALA A 349 -15.83 20.06 1.34
C ALA A 349 -15.32 18.61 1.42
N LEU A 350 -14.90 18.04 0.29
CA LEU A 350 -14.30 16.70 0.27
C LEU A 350 -12.93 16.67 0.94
N ILE A 351 -12.11 17.71 0.76
CA ILE A 351 -10.80 17.81 1.41
C ILE A 351 -10.93 18.06 2.92
N GLU A 352 -11.89 18.88 3.35
CA GLU A 352 -12.11 19.15 4.77
C GLU A 352 -12.38 17.88 5.58
N ARG A 353 -13.15 16.94 4.99
CA ARG A 353 -13.47 15.64 5.60
C ARG A 353 -12.40 14.57 5.41
N ASN A 354 -11.60 14.70 4.38
CA ASN A 354 -10.62 13.68 3.96
C ASN A 354 -9.21 14.24 3.87
N ARG A 355 -8.78 15.03 4.86
CA ARG A 355 -7.38 15.38 5.05
C ARG A 355 -6.63 14.11 5.45
N GLY A 356 -6.08 13.43 4.46
CA GLY A 356 -5.29 12.25 4.71
C GLY A 356 -3.83 12.58 4.97
N ASP A 357 -3.22 11.80 5.83
CA ASP A 357 -1.80 11.91 6.17
C ASP A 357 -0.89 11.26 5.12
N GLU A 358 -1.45 10.59 4.11
CA GLU A 358 -0.70 9.89 3.06
C GLU A 358 -1.36 9.98 1.67
N MET A 359 -0.54 9.79 0.62
CA MET A 359 -0.96 9.71 -0.79
C MET A 359 -1.59 8.35 -1.11
N GLY A 360 -2.38 8.29 -2.20
CA GLY A 360 -2.86 7.05 -2.79
C GLY A 360 -4.32 6.67 -2.46
N TRP A 361 -4.67 5.43 -2.74
CA TRP A 361 -6.05 4.89 -2.62
C TRP A 361 -6.48 4.49 -1.20
N PHE A 362 -5.66 4.74 -0.20
CA PHE A 362 -5.85 4.24 1.16
C PHE A 362 -6.92 4.97 1.98
N GLN A 363 -7.46 6.06 1.44
CA GLN A 363 -8.49 6.84 2.11
C GLN A 363 -9.86 6.60 1.49
N ARG A 364 -10.86 6.40 2.37
CA ARG A 364 -12.24 6.17 2.00
C ARG A 364 -13.04 7.47 2.05
N LEU A 365 -13.93 7.63 1.08
CA LEU A 365 -15.02 8.59 1.15
C LEU A 365 -16.19 7.91 1.88
N ASP A 366 -16.24 8.04 3.20
CA ASP A 366 -17.25 7.34 4.01
C ASP A 366 -18.60 8.08 4.05
N ASP A 367 -18.62 9.40 3.81
CA ASP A 367 -19.79 10.24 3.90
C ASP A 367 -19.91 11.21 2.71
N LEU A 368 -21.16 11.59 2.40
CA LEU A 368 -21.43 12.66 1.45
C LEU A 368 -20.96 14.02 2.02
N PRO A 369 -20.44 14.92 1.18
CA PRO A 369 -20.05 16.26 1.62
C PRO A 369 -21.28 17.05 2.09
N GLU A 370 -21.10 17.96 3.05
CA GLU A 370 -22.16 18.87 3.52
C GLU A 370 -22.41 19.99 2.52
N LEU A 371 -23.11 19.64 1.46
CA LEU A 371 -23.51 20.57 0.41
C LEU A 371 -25.02 20.52 0.21
N PRO A 372 -25.66 21.62 -0.24
CA PRO A 372 -27.04 21.56 -0.69
C PRO A 372 -27.21 20.47 -1.74
N HIS A 373 -28.28 19.68 -1.61
CA HIS A 373 -28.59 18.58 -2.54
C HIS A 373 -27.47 17.53 -2.67
N ALA A 374 -26.79 17.19 -1.55
CA ALA A 374 -25.69 16.22 -1.55
C ALA A 374 -26.06 14.85 -2.14
N GLY A 375 -27.35 14.47 -2.13
CA GLY A 375 -27.86 13.25 -2.76
C GLY A 375 -27.50 13.13 -4.25
N HIS A 376 -27.51 14.25 -5.00
CA HIS A 376 -27.11 14.26 -6.41
C HIS A 376 -25.65 13.87 -6.65
N LEU A 377 -24.79 14.09 -5.63
CA LEU A 377 -23.37 13.79 -5.71
C LEU A 377 -23.04 12.31 -5.48
N ALA A 378 -23.96 11.53 -4.88
CA ALA A 378 -23.71 10.12 -4.62
C ALA A 378 -23.35 9.31 -5.89
N PRO A 379 -24.06 9.45 -7.02
CA PRO A 379 -23.67 8.81 -8.27
C PRO A 379 -22.35 9.34 -8.85
N VAL A 380 -22.01 10.61 -8.61
CA VAL A 380 -20.74 11.22 -9.03
C VAL A 380 -19.59 10.58 -8.24
N LEU A 381 -19.69 10.55 -6.91
CA LEU A 381 -18.68 10.01 -6.01
C LEU A 381 -18.46 8.50 -6.19
N ALA A 382 -19.47 7.78 -6.68
CA ALA A 382 -19.40 6.36 -6.97
C ALA A 382 -18.68 6.04 -8.29
N GLN A 383 -18.41 7.03 -9.16
CA GLN A 383 -17.71 6.81 -10.42
C GLN A 383 -16.22 6.64 -10.20
N HIS A 384 -15.63 5.62 -10.82
CA HIS A 384 -14.20 5.36 -10.74
C HIS A 384 -13.36 6.55 -11.26
N GLU A 385 -13.76 7.14 -12.39
CA GLU A 385 -13.09 8.31 -12.98
C GLU A 385 -13.05 9.51 -12.03
N PHE A 386 -14.16 9.76 -11.32
CA PHE A 386 -14.20 10.81 -10.30
C PHE A 386 -13.27 10.51 -9.13
N GLN A 387 -13.33 9.28 -8.61
CA GLN A 387 -12.50 8.86 -7.48
C GLN A 387 -11.01 8.95 -7.82
N GLU A 388 -10.63 8.56 -9.04
CA GLU A 388 -9.26 8.67 -9.51
C GLU A 388 -8.81 10.13 -9.67
N ALA A 389 -9.65 10.96 -10.29
CA ALA A 389 -9.37 12.38 -10.45
C ALA A 389 -9.26 13.10 -9.09
N PHE A 390 -10.16 12.81 -8.17
CA PHE A 390 -10.12 13.38 -6.82
C PHE A 390 -8.91 12.89 -6.01
N LYS A 391 -8.57 11.62 -6.10
CA LYS A 391 -7.34 11.07 -5.51
C LYS A 391 -6.11 11.81 -6.04
N ASN A 392 -6.00 12.00 -7.36
CA ASN A 392 -4.87 12.71 -7.97
C ASN A 392 -4.80 14.17 -7.49
N TYR A 393 -5.92 14.85 -7.33
CA TYR A 393 -5.96 16.20 -6.76
C TYR A 393 -5.44 16.23 -5.31
N ARG A 394 -5.87 15.29 -4.48
CA ARG A 394 -5.44 15.15 -3.10
C ARG A 394 -3.94 14.82 -3.00
N ASP A 395 -3.45 13.94 -3.86
CA ASP A 395 -2.03 13.60 -3.93
C ASP A 395 -1.18 14.84 -4.30
N LEU A 396 -1.65 15.68 -5.23
CA LEU A 396 -0.98 16.94 -5.57
C LEU A 396 -1.02 17.95 -4.41
N LEU A 397 -2.10 17.99 -3.63
CA LEU A 397 -2.18 18.81 -2.43
C LEU A 397 -1.15 18.36 -1.37
N PHE A 398 -1.08 17.06 -1.11
CA PHE A 398 -0.09 16.47 -0.21
C PHE A 398 1.35 16.76 -0.68
N LEU A 399 1.62 16.59 -1.98
CA LEU A 399 2.93 16.89 -2.56
C LEU A 399 3.28 18.38 -2.40
N THR A 400 2.32 19.29 -2.57
CA THR A 400 2.54 20.72 -2.36
C THR A 400 3.00 20.98 -0.93
N GLN A 401 2.24 20.47 0.06
CA GLN A 401 2.56 20.65 1.49
C GLN A 401 3.93 20.03 1.83
N ASN A 402 4.22 18.86 1.30
CA ASN A 402 5.50 18.18 1.51
C ASN A 402 6.68 18.98 0.94
N LEU A 403 6.53 19.52 -0.27
CA LEU A 403 7.58 20.35 -0.89
C LEU A 403 7.79 21.68 -0.13
N GLU A 404 6.73 22.31 0.35
CA GLU A 404 6.80 23.52 1.21
C GLU A 404 7.54 23.21 2.50
N GLU A 405 7.21 22.12 3.16
CA GLU A 405 7.87 21.67 4.38
C GLU A 405 9.36 21.34 4.14
N TRP A 406 9.69 20.70 3.03
CA TRP A 406 11.08 20.45 2.66
C TRP A 406 11.84 21.74 2.35
N HIS A 407 11.20 22.73 1.72
CA HIS A 407 11.80 24.04 1.48
C HIS A 407 12.18 24.73 2.80
N GLU A 408 11.30 24.72 3.79
CA GLU A 408 11.59 25.23 5.13
C GLU A 408 12.72 24.44 5.82
N LYS A 409 12.71 23.13 5.73
CA LYS A 409 13.73 22.24 6.32
C LYS A 409 15.13 22.41 5.72
N LEU A 410 15.26 22.89 4.48
CA LEU A 410 16.59 23.15 3.89
C LEU A 410 17.39 24.17 4.70
N GLY A 411 16.76 25.22 5.23
CA GLY A 411 17.40 26.18 6.13
C GLY A 411 17.93 25.51 7.40
N VAL A 412 17.13 24.63 7.98
CA VAL A 412 17.53 23.86 9.18
C VAL A 412 18.73 22.95 8.89
N PHE A 413 18.77 22.31 7.72
CA PHE A 413 19.92 21.46 7.35
C PHE A 413 21.21 22.26 7.16
N ASP A 414 21.13 23.47 6.62
CA ASP A 414 22.31 24.35 6.49
C ASP A 414 22.82 24.79 7.89
N ASP A 415 21.94 25.13 8.81
CA ASP A 415 22.28 25.43 10.20
C ASP A 415 22.88 24.21 10.92
N MET A 416 22.32 23.02 10.72
CA MET A 416 22.86 21.78 11.27
C MET A 416 24.25 21.50 10.73
N LEU A 417 24.47 21.70 9.42
CA LEU A 417 25.78 21.52 8.79
C LEU A 417 26.80 22.50 9.33
N THR A 418 26.42 23.77 9.48
CA THR A 418 27.26 24.82 10.06
C THR A 418 27.63 24.47 11.50
N THR A 419 26.68 24.04 12.31
CA THR A 419 26.90 23.60 13.69
C THR A 419 27.85 22.38 13.74
N ARG A 420 27.68 21.41 12.86
CA ARG A 420 28.57 20.25 12.76
C ARG A 420 30.00 20.63 12.36
N ARG A 421 30.15 21.52 11.38
CA ARG A 421 31.46 22.05 10.97
C ARG A 421 32.17 22.71 12.14
N LYS A 422 31.46 23.56 12.88
CA LYS A 422 31.99 24.23 14.08
C LYS A 422 32.39 23.20 15.15
N ALA A 423 31.52 22.28 15.49
CA ALA A 423 31.81 21.22 16.46
C ALA A 423 33.00 20.35 16.05
N TYR A 424 33.17 20.07 14.76
CA TYR A 424 34.35 19.36 14.23
C TYR A 424 35.59 20.20 14.40
N ALA A 425 35.56 21.48 14.01
CA ALA A 425 36.72 22.39 14.14
C ALA A 425 37.15 22.56 15.60
N ASP A 426 36.23 22.65 16.55
CA ASP A 426 36.47 22.81 17.98
C ASP A 426 37.03 21.54 18.64
N ARG A 427 36.56 20.36 18.21
CA ARG A 427 36.97 19.07 18.81
C ARG A 427 38.24 18.50 18.23
N LEU A 428 38.51 18.71 16.95
CA LEU A 428 39.62 18.11 16.25
C LEU A 428 40.99 18.39 16.92
N PRO A 429 41.32 19.63 17.34
CA PRO A 429 42.57 19.92 18.03
C PRO A 429 42.72 19.13 19.33
N GLN A 430 41.66 19.03 20.12
CA GLN A 430 41.65 18.29 21.38
C GLN A 430 41.87 16.78 21.16
N VAL A 431 41.25 16.22 20.11
CA VAL A 431 41.40 14.81 19.76
C VAL A 431 42.82 14.54 19.28
N ARG A 432 43.44 15.45 18.49
CA ARG A 432 44.82 15.35 18.05
C ARG A 432 45.81 15.37 19.23
N VAL A 433 45.62 16.26 20.18
CA VAL A 433 46.45 16.32 21.39
C VAL A 433 46.34 15.03 22.19
N ARG A 434 45.12 14.50 22.38
CA ARG A 434 44.92 13.24 23.11
C ARG A 434 45.53 12.03 22.35
N ALA A 435 45.36 11.96 21.03
CA ALA A 435 45.91 10.90 20.20
C ALA A 435 47.47 10.93 20.24
N GLY A 436 48.06 12.12 20.12
CA GLY A 436 49.52 12.28 20.24
C GLY A 436 50.08 11.94 21.62
N ALA A 437 49.31 12.19 22.69
CA ALA A 437 49.69 11.86 24.05
C ALA A 437 49.76 10.32 24.31
N ILE A 438 49.11 9.49 23.51
CA ILE A 438 49.11 8.04 23.64
C ILE A 438 50.50 7.45 23.30
N GLY A 439 51.30 8.13 22.46
CA GLY A 439 52.62 7.70 22.12
C GLY A 439 52.69 6.32 21.47
N LEU A 440 51.87 6.08 20.46
CA LEU A 440 51.70 4.75 19.81
C LEU A 440 53.01 4.09 19.39
N ASP A 441 53.97 4.87 18.88
CA ASP A 441 55.29 4.35 18.49
C ASP A 441 56.13 3.90 19.68
N ALA A 442 56.05 4.66 20.80
CA ALA A 442 56.67 4.25 22.06
C ALA A 442 56.02 2.98 22.64
N MET A 443 54.69 2.86 22.51
CA MET A 443 53.96 1.62 22.92
C MET A 443 54.40 0.43 22.07
N ARG A 444 54.53 0.60 20.75
CA ARG A 444 55.02 -0.46 19.83
C ARG A 444 56.45 -0.90 20.21
N GLN A 445 57.37 0.05 20.37
CA GLN A 445 58.72 -0.24 20.75
C GLN A 445 58.79 -1.01 22.09
N ARG A 446 58.00 -0.57 23.08
CA ARG A 446 57.92 -1.22 24.37
C ARG A 446 57.36 -2.65 24.27
N ARG A 447 56.30 -2.82 23.48
CA ARG A 447 55.70 -4.13 23.17
C ARG A 447 56.72 -5.05 22.47
N ASP A 448 57.42 -4.55 21.46
CA ASP A 448 58.41 -5.32 20.71
C ASP A 448 59.57 -5.76 21.60
N LYS A 449 60.00 -4.88 22.53
CA LYS A 449 61.02 -5.22 23.53
C LYS A 449 60.52 -6.34 24.46
N VAL A 450 59.32 -6.23 25.00
CA VAL A 450 58.74 -7.28 25.87
C VAL A 450 58.54 -8.58 25.09
N ALA A 451 58.08 -8.52 23.85
CA ALA A 451 57.97 -9.70 22.98
C ALA A 451 59.30 -10.41 22.76
N ALA A 452 60.38 -9.63 22.52
CA ALA A 452 61.68 -10.17 22.37
C ALA A 452 62.22 -10.80 23.67
N GLU A 453 62.00 -10.17 24.82
CA GLU A 453 62.37 -10.70 26.15
C GLU A 453 61.60 -12.01 26.45
N VAL A 454 60.31 -12.09 26.20
CA VAL A 454 59.50 -13.32 26.37
C VAL A 454 60.02 -14.41 25.43
N ALA A 455 60.23 -14.11 24.15
CA ALA A 455 60.77 -15.09 23.19
C ALA A 455 62.19 -15.60 23.56
N ALA A 456 63.05 -14.71 24.04
CA ALA A 456 64.36 -15.09 24.51
C ALA A 456 64.34 -16.01 25.75
N GLY A 457 63.48 -15.69 26.72
CA GLY A 457 63.29 -16.51 27.90
C GLY A 457 62.71 -17.91 27.58
N GLU A 458 61.83 -18.00 26.58
CA GLU A 458 61.33 -19.30 26.11
C GLU A 458 62.41 -20.10 25.34
N ALA A 459 63.14 -19.48 24.42
CA ALA A 459 64.11 -20.15 23.62
C ALA A 459 65.24 -20.76 24.46
N GLN A 460 65.58 -20.14 25.61
CA GLN A 460 66.55 -20.60 26.56
C GLN A 460 66.03 -21.50 27.66
N ALA A 461 64.71 -21.70 27.73
CA ALA A 461 63.99 -22.32 28.85
C ALA A 461 64.49 -21.79 30.22
N ASP A 462 64.69 -20.46 30.26
CA ASP A 462 65.30 -19.79 31.41
C ASP A 462 64.25 -19.46 32.46
N GLY A 463 64.19 -20.24 33.53
CA GLY A 463 63.26 -19.99 34.66
C GLY A 463 63.50 -18.65 35.36
N VAL A 464 64.70 -18.05 35.22
CA VAL A 464 65.01 -16.73 35.81
C VAL A 464 64.35 -15.60 35.02
N ALA A 465 64.23 -15.75 33.71
CA ALA A 465 63.56 -14.73 32.83
C ALA A 465 62.15 -14.43 33.22
N PHE A 466 61.44 -15.39 33.82
CA PHE A 466 60.05 -15.23 34.28
C PHE A 466 59.95 -15.21 35.82
N ALA A 467 61.06 -14.97 36.55
CA ALA A 467 61.03 -14.88 38.00
C ALA A 467 60.32 -13.62 38.51
N ASN A 468 59.62 -13.73 39.59
CA ASN A 468 59.00 -12.58 40.26
C ASN A 468 60.02 -11.80 41.09
N ASP A 469 59.68 -10.57 41.52
CA ASP A 469 60.59 -9.69 42.25
C ASP A 469 61.19 -10.38 43.48
N ARG A 470 60.38 -11.12 44.21
CA ARG A 470 60.84 -11.87 45.42
C ARG A 470 61.92 -12.93 45.06
N GLN A 471 61.69 -13.63 43.96
CA GLN A 471 62.65 -14.64 43.52
C GLN A 471 63.93 -14.00 42.97
N LEU A 472 63.86 -12.85 42.28
CA LEU A 472 65.04 -12.09 41.84
C LEU A 472 65.81 -11.58 43.06
N GLU A 473 65.17 -11.10 44.12
CA GLU A 473 65.79 -10.71 45.37
C GLU A 473 66.56 -11.91 45.99
N LEU A 474 65.88 -13.06 46.10
CA LEU A 474 66.46 -14.28 46.66
C LEU A 474 67.66 -14.77 45.81
N LEU A 475 67.58 -14.71 44.47
CA LEU A 475 68.69 -15.00 43.57
C LEU A 475 69.88 -14.08 43.82
N ALA A 476 69.63 -12.77 44.00
CA ALA A 476 70.70 -11.82 44.32
C ALA A 476 71.36 -12.12 45.66
N VAL A 477 70.57 -12.46 46.67
CA VAL A 477 71.09 -12.86 48.00
C VAL A 477 71.92 -14.15 47.88
N VAL A 478 71.43 -15.15 47.17
CA VAL A 478 72.15 -16.41 46.94
C VAL A 478 73.50 -16.13 46.20
N LYS A 479 73.48 -15.37 45.12
CA LYS A 479 74.73 -14.98 44.36
C LYS A 479 75.68 -14.22 45.25
N SER A 480 75.26 -13.30 46.06
CA SER A 480 76.09 -12.51 46.97
C SER A 480 76.71 -13.43 48.05
N ALA A 481 75.88 -14.30 48.63
CA ALA A 481 76.37 -15.28 49.61
C ALA A 481 77.41 -16.27 49.00
N GLN A 482 77.15 -16.75 47.77
CA GLN A 482 78.16 -17.59 47.03
C GLN A 482 79.45 -16.86 46.84
N ALA A 483 79.39 -15.59 46.39
CA ALA A 483 80.64 -14.79 46.20
C ALA A 483 81.41 -14.54 47.52
N THR A 484 80.65 -14.36 48.62
CA THR A 484 81.29 -14.20 49.96
C THR A 484 81.91 -15.47 50.46
N ILE A 485 81.25 -16.60 50.37
CA ILE A 485 81.75 -17.92 50.78
C ILE A 485 82.96 -18.34 49.89
N ALA A 486 82.94 -17.99 48.61
CA ALA A 486 84.05 -18.30 47.70
C ALA A 486 85.39 -17.58 48.08
N LYS A 487 85.28 -16.44 48.75
CA LYS A 487 86.44 -15.64 49.20
C LYS A 487 86.90 -15.99 50.63
N ALA A 488 86.09 -16.75 51.40
CA ALA A 488 86.38 -17.08 52.78
C ALA A 488 87.36 -18.23 52.89
N ALA A 489 88.29 -18.21 53.96
CA ALA A 489 89.22 -19.29 54.22
C ALA A 489 88.45 -20.56 54.66
N PRO A 490 88.87 -21.75 54.30
CA PRO A 490 88.23 -23.01 54.70
C PRO A 490 88.15 -23.17 56.20
N SER A 491 86.89 -23.35 56.72
CA SER A 491 86.60 -23.69 58.11
C SER A 491 85.34 -24.59 58.18
N PRO A 492 85.10 -25.34 59.27
CA PRO A 492 83.91 -26.19 59.43
C PRO A 492 82.61 -25.38 59.27
N GLU A 493 82.58 -24.13 59.76
CA GLU A 493 81.48 -23.24 59.68
C GLU A 493 81.23 -22.81 58.24
N ILE A 494 82.25 -22.53 57.48
CA ILE A 494 82.24 -22.19 56.03
C ILE A 494 81.71 -23.39 55.23
N GLU A 495 82.16 -24.62 55.54
CA GLU A 495 81.62 -25.82 54.89
C GLU A 495 80.17 -26.07 55.20
N GLN A 496 79.67 -25.82 56.43
CA GLN A 496 78.25 -25.87 56.78
C GLN A 496 77.46 -24.79 56.05
N ALA A 497 78.02 -23.54 55.98
CA ALA A 497 77.37 -22.45 55.25
C ALA A 497 77.28 -22.79 53.76
N ARG A 498 78.32 -23.38 53.15
CA ARG A 498 78.34 -23.84 51.75
C ARG A 498 77.25 -24.91 51.50
N ALA A 499 77.10 -25.86 52.40
CA ALA A 499 76.13 -26.92 52.30
C ALA A 499 74.65 -26.33 52.38
N ARG A 500 74.43 -25.42 53.34
CA ARG A 500 73.15 -24.75 53.47
C ARG A 500 72.84 -23.90 52.24
N LEU A 501 73.82 -23.16 51.76
CA LEU A 501 73.64 -22.33 50.57
C LEU A 501 73.38 -23.15 49.30
N ARG A 502 74.05 -24.34 49.18
CA ARG A 502 73.76 -25.27 48.10
C ARG A 502 72.33 -25.78 48.13
N LEU A 503 71.79 -26.10 49.32
CA LEU A 503 70.43 -26.51 49.47
C LEU A 503 69.46 -25.37 49.13
N ALA A 504 69.67 -24.18 49.66
CA ALA A 504 68.89 -23.00 49.38
C ALA A 504 68.87 -22.63 47.87
N SER A 505 70.03 -22.68 47.24
CA SER A 505 70.17 -22.50 45.79
C SER A 505 69.41 -23.56 45.00
N GLY A 506 69.53 -24.86 45.44
CA GLY A 506 68.82 -25.95 44.78
C GLY A 506 67.25 -25.83 44.88
N VAL A 507 66.78 -25.48 46.07
CA VAL A 507 65.35 -25.24 46.27
C VAL A 507 64.84 -24.07 45.37
N LEU A 508 65.56 -22.97 45.35
CA LEU A 508 65.18 -21.82 44.54
C LEU A 508 65.22 -22.16 43.03
N THR A 509 66.23 -22.89 42.56
CA THR A 509 66.31 -23.35 41.16
C THR A 509 65.18 -24.29 40.82
N TRP A 510 64.84 -25.21 41.74
CA TRP A 510 63.72 -26.11 41.53
C TRP A 510 62.41 -25.34 41.46
N GLN A 511 62.12 -24.37 42.35
CA GLN A 511 60.95 -23.54 42.35
C GLN A 511 60.83 -22.72 41.06
N LEU A 512 61.97 -22.16 40.59
CA LEU A 512 61.96 -21.41 39.31
C LEU A 512 61.62 -22.31 38.12
N ALA A 513 62.14 -23.59 38.15
CA ALA A 513 61.86 -24.55 37.09
C ALA A 513 60.41 -25.07 37.16
N ASP A 514 59.82 -25.30 38.34
CA ASP A 514 58.52 -25.80 38.57
C ASP A 514 57.46 -24.73 38.13
N ASP A 515 57.69 -23.50 38.49
CA ASP A 515 56.80 -22.36 38.16
C ASP A 515 56.94 -21.86 36.70
N TYR A 516 58.00 -22.29 35.97
CA TYR A 516 58.33 -21.76 34.64
C TYR A 516 57.20 -21.81 33.64
N SER A 517 56.56 -22.98 33.47
CA SER A 517 55.50 -23.19 32.45
C SER A 517 54.27 -22.29 32.70
N GLY A 518 53.87 -22.17 33.97
CA GLY A 518 52.75 -21.32 34.36
C GLY A 518 53.01 -19.83 34.11
N ARG A 519 54.25 -19.37 34.41
CA ARG A 519 54.62 -17.97 34.24
C ARG A 519 54.89 -17.61 32.78
N ALA A 520 55.53 -18.49 32.02
CA ALA A 520 55.70 -18.29 30.60
C ALA A 520 54.35 -18.19 29.88
N TRP A 521 53.37 -19.05 30.27
CA TRP A 521 52.00 -18.96 29.75
C TRP A 521 51.32 -17.63 30.13
N ALA A 522 51.44 -17.19 31.40
CA ALA A 522 50.88 -15.92 31.85
C ALA A 522 51.48 -14.73 31.10
N ALA A 523 52.80 -14.70 30.92
CA ALA A 523 53.50 -13.65 30.15
C ALA A 523 53.04 -13.61 28.69
N LYS A 524 52.86 -14.77 28.03
CA LYS A 524 52.31 -14.85 26.67
C LYS A 524 50.89 -14.35 26.59
N LYS A 525 50.05 -14.72 27.55
CA LYS A 525 48.67 -14.26 27.61
C LYS A 525 48.59 -12.74 27.77
N GLU A 526 49.47 -12.17 28.62
CA GLU A 526 49.55 -10.72 28.79
C GLU A 526 50.07 -10.04 27.54
N LEU A 527 51.10 -10.59 26.88
CA LEU A 527 51.61 -10.09 25.60
C LEU A 527 50.52 -10.12 24.53
N ALA A 528 49.75 -11.19 24.39
CA ALA A 528 48.63 -11.28 23.45
C ALA A 528 47.53 -10.22 23.74
N SER A 529 47.30 -9.92 25.04
CA SER A 529 46.39 -8.82 25.42
C SER A 529 46.95 -7.46 25.00
N ILE A 530 48.26 -7.23 25.17
CA ILE A 530 48.96 -6.00 24.73
C ILE A 530 48.90 -5.89 23.20
N ASP A 531 49.12 -6.99 22.46
CA ASP A 531 49.02 -7.04 21.01
C ASP A 531 47.63 -6.55 20.54
N THR A 532 46.59 -7.11 21.11
CA THR A 532 45.21 -6.70 20.80
C THR A 532 44.95 -5.21 21.09
N GLN A 533 45.50 -4.69 22.20
CA GLN A 533 45.35 -3.27 22.56
C GLN A 533 46.12 -2.36 21.60
N VAL A 534 47.33 -2.76 21.18
CA VAL A 534 48.14 -2.02 20.22
C VAL A 534 47.48 -2.02 18.84
N GLU A 535 46.95 -3.16 18.37
CA GLU A 535 46.17 -3.26 17.13
C GLU A 535 44.94 -2.35 17.15
N GLN A 536 44.17 -2.37 18.24
CA GLN A 536 43.01 -1.48 18.40
C GLN A 536 43.43 0.00 18.41
N ALA A 537 44.53 0.35 19.04
CA ALA A 537 45.05 1.70 19.05
C ALA A 537 45.49 2.16 17.66
N GLN A 538 46.13 1.26 16.89
CA GLN A 538 46.50 1.51 15.49
C GLN A 538 45.29 1.71 14.59
N ALA A 539 44.26 0.84 14.73
CA ALA A 539 43.03 0.95 13.98
C ALA A 539 42.30 2.29 14.27
N ARG A 540 42.29 2.73 15.54
CA ARG A 540 41.73 4.02 15.94
C ARG A 540 42.52 5.20 15.37
N ASP A 541 43.84 5.14 15.36
CA ASP A 541 44.67 6.21 14.79
C ASP A 541 44.51 6.29 13.27
N ALA A 542 44.46 5.17 12.58
CA ALA A 542 44.17 5.11 11.14
C ALA A 542 42.79 5.66 10.82
N ALA A 543 41.74 5.28 11.60
CA ALA A 543 40.41 5.78 11.46
C ALA A 543 40.32 7.31 11.71
N LEU A 544 41.06 7.83 12.69
CA LEU A 544 41.17 9.26 12.95
C LEU A 544 41.80 10.00 11.75
N ALA A 545 42.92 9.46 11.22
CA ALA A 545 43.60 10.02 10.05
C ALA A 545 42.71 10.00 8.81
N GLN A 546 41.91 8.96 8.63
CA GLN A 546 40.90 8.87 7.56
C GLN A 546 39.79 9.89 7.77
N ALA A 547 39.19 9.96 8.96
CA ALA A 547 38.12 10.92 9.28
C ALA A 547 38.60 12.38 9.08
N GLN A 548 39.84 12.69 9.40
CA GLN A 548 40.39 14.04 9.17
C GLN A 548 40.47 14.40 7.68
N ARG A 549 40.66 13.44 6.80
CA ARG A 549 40.68 13.65 5.34
C ARG A 549 39.27 13.72 4.76
N ASP A 550 38.42 12.79 5.19
CA ASP A 550 37.11 12.56 4.54
C ASP A 550 36.01 13.49 5.05
N GLU A 551 36.01 13.85 6.34
CA GLU A 551 34.91 14.66 6.92
C GLU A 551 34.75 16.07 6.31
N PRO A 552 35.83 16.82 6.03
CA PRO A 552 35.69 18.11 5.35
C PRO A 552 35.06 17.98 3.96
N ALA A 553 35.46 16.97 3.17
CA ALA A 553 34.91 16.70 1.86
C ALA A 553 33.42 16.28 1.94
N ARG A 554 33.05 15.52 2.99
CA ARG A 554 31.63 15.17 3.27
C ARG A 554 30.80 16.40 3.59
N PHE A 555 31.30 17.30 4.43
CA PHE A 555 30.60 18.57 4.73
C PHE A 555 30.38 19.40 3.47
N ASP A 556 31.38 19.47 2.60
CA ASP A 556 31.27 20.21 1.34
C ASP A 556 30.26 19.54 0.38
N ALA A 557 30.29 18.23 0.29
CA ALA A 557 29.32 17.48 -0.51
C ALA A 557 27.88 17.65 0.01
N PHE A 558 27.68 17.60 1.31
CA PHE A 558 26.36 17.90 1.91
C PHE A 558 25.92 19.35 1.64
N GLY A 559 26.81 20.32 1.80
CA GLY A 559 26.50 21.71 1.50
C GLY A 559 26.13 21.95 0.04
N GLN A 560 26.83 21.30 -0.89
CA GLN A 560 26.51 21.38 -2.32
C GLN A 560 25.15 20.74 -2.61
N ARG A 561 24.80 19.60 -1.97
CA ARG A 561 23.51 18.94 -2.12
C ARG A 561 22.36 19.81 -1.59
N ILE A 562 22.51 20.43 -0.42
CA ILE A 562 21.51 21.34 0.15
C ILE A 562 21.26 22.50 -0.82
N LYS A 563 22.36 23.14 -1.30
CA LYS A 563 22.27 24.26 -2.25
C LYS A 563 21.68 23.84 -3.60
N ALA A 564 21.87 22.61 -4.06
CA ALA A 564 21.30 22.12 -5.31
C ALA A 564 19.82 21.78 -5.20
N LEU A 565 19.30 21.44 -4.01
CA LEU A 565 17.90 21.12 -3.78
C LEU A 565 16.99 22.36 -3.81
N ASP A 566 17.45 23.51 -3.30
CA ASP A 566 16.63 24.72 -3.21
C ASP A 566 16.08 25.18 -4.59
N PRO A 567 16.88 25.37 -5.63
CA PRO A 567 16.35 25.76 -6.96
C PRO A 567 15.44 24.68 -7.57
N LEU A 568 15.63 23.40 -7.24
CA LEU A 568 14.72 22.34 -7.68
C LEU A 568 13.35 22.51 -7.02
N LEU A 569 13.30 22.72 -5.70
CA LEU A 569 12.04 22.95 -4.98
C LEU A 569 11.35 24.22 -5.48
N GLN A 570 12.08 25.32 -5.67
CA GLN A 570 11.54 26.58 -6.23
C GLN A 570 10.98 26.40 -7.65
N THR A 571 11.52 25.47 -8.42
CA THR A 571 11.02 25.14 -9.76
C THR A 571 9.82 24.19 -9.71
N MET A 572 9.79 23.26 -8.75
CA MET A 572 8.73 22.25 -8.64
C MET A 572 7.45 22.82 -8.03
N LEU A 573 7.54 23.65 -7.00
CA LEU A 573 6.39 24.25 -6.31
C LEU A 573 5.37 24.89 -7.25
N PRO A 574 5.75 25.82 -8.17
CA PRO A 574 4.80 26.42 -9.09
C PRO A 574 4.24 25.41 -10.11
N LYS A 575 5.01 24.40 -10.50
CA LYS A 575 4.52 23.33 -11.40
C LYS A 575 3.45 22.48 -10.74
N VAL A 576 3.69 22.06 -9.50
CA VAL A 576 2.71 21.27 -8.75
C VAL A 576 1.46 22.09 -8.45
N ALA A 577 1.60 23.38 -8.14
CA ALA A 577 0.48 24.29 -7.98
C ALA A 577 -0.36 24.45 -9.25
N ALA A 578 0.29 24.55 -10.43
CA ALA A 578 -0.40 24.57 -11.71
C ALA A 578 -1.14 23.26 -11.99
N LEU A 579 -0.47 22.12 -11.83
CA LEU A 579 -1.08 20.79 -11.99
C LEU A 579 -2.26 20.57 -11.04
N ARG A 580 -2.17 21.05 -9.79
CA ARG A 580 -3.27 20.99 -8.83
C ARG A 580 -4.49 21.75 -9.33
N LYS A 581 -4.29 22.95 -9.89
CA LYS A 581 -5.38 23.75 -10.47
C LYS A 581 -6.01 23.06 -11.68
N GLU A 582 -5.20 22.48 -12.55
CA GLU A 582 -5.68 21.70 -13.70
C GLU A 582 -6.47 20.47 -13.25
N GLN A 583 -5.95 19.73 -12.27
CA GLN A 583 -6.61 18.56 -11.72
C GLN A 583 -7.92 18.90 -10.99
N GLN A 584 -7.99 20.03 -10.31
CA GLN A 584 -9.23 20.55 -9.75
C GLN A 584 -10.29 20.79 -10.83
N ALA A 585 -9.89 21.36 -11.95
CA ALA A 585 -10.80 21.56 -13.09
C ALA A 585 -11.30 20.23 -13.65
N VAL A 586 -10.44 19.20 -13.77
CA VAL A 586 -10.85 17.85 -14.20
C VAL A 586 -11.88 17.24 -13.26
N VAL A 587 -11.65 17.33 -11.94
CA VAL A 587 -12.61 16.84 -10.93
C VAL A 587 -13.97 17.53 -11.07
N GLN A 588 -13.96 18.85 -11.26
CA GLN A 588 -15.18 19.64 -11.46
C GLN A 588 -15.90 19.27 -12.77
N GLU A 589 -15.15 19.08 -13.85
CA GLU A 589 -15.69 18.72 -15.16
C GLU A 589 -16.40 17.36 -15.14
N ILE A 590 -15.77 16.34 -14.54
CA ILE A 590 -16.37 15.00 -14.37
C ILE A 590 -17.68 15.09 -13.57
N ALA A 591 -17.65 15.84 -12.47
CA ALA A 591 -18.83 16.01 -11.63
C ALA A 591 -19.95 16.73 -12.37
N VAL A 592 -19.66 17.82 -13.05
CA VAL A 592 -20.63 18.59 -13.84
C VAL A 592 -21.20 17.75 -14.99
N ALA A 593 -20.38 16.94 -15.66
CA ALA A 593 -20.83 16.07 -16.73
C ALA A 593 -21.86 15.04 -16.23
N GLU A 594 -21.65 14.43 -15.08
CA GLU A 594 -22.62 13.50 -14.51
C GLU A 594 -23.90 14.19 -14.05
N LEU A 595 -23.79 15.34 -13.36
CA LEU A 595 -24.98 16.11 -12.94
C LEU A 595 -25.79 16.58 -14.16
N THR A 596 -25.12 16.96 -15.25
CA THR A 596 -25.78 17.31 -16.51
C THR A 596 -26.52 16.11 -17.11
N ARG A 597 -25.91 14.93 -17.12
CA ARG A 597 -26.58 13.68 -17.54
C ARG A 597 -27.81 13.35 -16.71
N GLN A 598 -27.75 13.59 -15.39
CA GLN A 598 -28.93 13.44 -14.52
C GLN A 598 -30.04 14.42 -14.90
N LYS A 599 -29.68 15.67 -15.19
CA LYS A 599 -30.63 16.70 -15.65
C LYS A 599 -31.28 16.36 -16.99
N GLU A 600 -30.51 15.86 -17.95
CA GLU A 600 -31.01 15.39 -19.24
C GLU A 600 -32.03 14.25 -19.09
N ARG A 601 -31.75 13.28 -18.21
CA ARG A 601 -32.72 12.22 -17.89
C ARG A 601 -34.03 12.76 -17.30
N LEU A 602 -33.92 13.74 -16.39
CA LEU A 602 -35.11 14.40 -15.85
C LEU A 602 -35.94 15.11 -16.94
N ALA A 603 -35.30 15.79 -17.87
CA ALA A 603 -35.97 16.45 -18.98
C ALA A 603 -36.72 15.44 -19.88
N ILE A 604 -36.14 14.27 -20.12
CA ILE A 604 -36.81 13.18 -20.83
C ILE A 604 -38.07 12.73 -20.07
N TYR A 605 -37.93 12.45 -18.77
CA TYR A 605 -39.06 12.01 -17.93
C TYR A 605 -40.16 13.08 -17.85
N ALA A 606 -39.79 14.36 -17.68
CA ALA A 606 -40.76 15.46 -17.67
C ALA A 606 -41.49 15.57 -19.02
N THR A 607 -40.80 15.37 -20.12
CA THR A 607 -41.43 15.37 -21.47
C THR A 607 -42.38 14.20 -21.64
N GLN A 608 -42.03 12.99 -21.21
CA GLN A 608 -42.90 11.82 -21.25
C GLN A 608 -44.14 12.02 -20.39
N ALA A 609 -43.98 12.58 -19.18
CA ALA A 609 -45.10 12.87 -18.29
C ALA A 609 -46.05 13.89 -18.92
N ARG A 610 -45.57 15.00 -19.48
CA ARG A 610 -46.37 16.01 -20.17
C ARG A 610 -47.12 15.43 -21.38
N PHE A 611 -46.47 14.57 -22.16
CA PHE A 611 -47.12 13.89 -23.28
C PHE A 611 -48.20 12.94 -22.81
N ALA A 612 -47.97 12.18 -21.73
CA ALA A 612 -49.01 11.31 -21.14
C ALA A 612 -50.21 12.11 -20.59
N VAL A 613 -49.97 13.27 -19.99
CA VAL A 613 -51.04 14.20 -19.57
C VAL A 613 -51.88 14.62 -20.77
N ALA A 614 -51.26 15.03 -21.88
CA ALA A 614 -51.98 15.41 -23.11
C ALA A 614 -52.87 14.25 -23.63
N GLN A 615 -52.31 13.03 -23.68
CA GLN A 615 -53.07 11.84 -24.11
C GLN A 615 -54.27 11.52 -23.17
N LEU A 616 -54.13 11.76 -21.88
CA LEU A 616 -55.25 11.57 -20.93
C LEU A 616 -56.35 12.57 -21.18
N TYR A 617 -56.04 13.82 -21.47
CA TYR A 617 -57.03 14.83 -21.82
C TYR A 617 -57.77 14.49 -23.13
N ASP A 618 -57.03 14.04 -24.17
CA ASP A 618 -57.62 13.60 -25.42
C ASP A 618 -58.59 12.43 -25.22
N ARG A 619 -58.23 11.43 -24.43
CA ARG A 619 -59.10 10.29 -24.10
C ARG A 619 -60.31 10.71 -23.31
N ALA A 620 -60.16 11.64 -22.36
CA ALA A 620 -61.29 12.16 -21.59
C ALA A 620 -62.26 12.93 -22.45
N ASN A 621 -61.79 13.71 -23.43
CA ASN A 621 -62.61 14.45 -24.39
C ASN A 621 -63.35 13.49 -25.34
N ILE A 622 -62.66 12.50 -25.92
CA ILE A 622 -63.29 11.48 -26.78
C ILE A 622 -64.41 10.72 -26.04
N LYS A 623 -64.19 10.35 -24.78
CA LYS A 623 -65.21 9.68 -23.96
C LYS A 623 -66.44 10.59 -23.68
N LYS A 624 -66.20 11.86 -23.43
CA LYS A 624 -67.22 12.86 -23.23
C LYS A 624 -68.10 13.11 -24.48
N ASP A 625 -67.41 13.15 -25.66
CA ASP A 625 -68.12 13.28 -26.94
C ASP A 625 -68.92 12.03 -27.30
N ALA A 626 -68.41 10.84 -26.95
CA ALA A 626 -69.09 9.57 -27.15
C ALA A 626 -70.35 9.46 -26.23
N ASP A 627 -70.24 9.88 -24.98
CA ASP A 627 -71.40 9.93 -24.02
C ASP A 627 -72.46 10.95 -24.45
N HIS A 628 -72.03 12.10 -25.04
CA HIS A 628 -72.97 13.09 -25.61
C HIS A 628 -73.59 12.63 -26.92
N ALA A 629 -72.98 11.76 -27.68
CA ALA A 629 -73.57 11.17 -28.90
C ALA A 629 -74.50 10.02 -28.63
N GLN A 630 -74.58 9.49 -27.42
CA GLN A 630 -75.50 8.43 -26.99
C GLN A 630 -76.68 8.96 -26.21
N GLN A 631 -76.71 10.25 -25.84
CA GLN A 631 -77.84 10.97 -25.32
C GLN A 631 -78.63 11.72 -26.46
#